data_69bc3d295fe8dce09ce927dc11a6c286
#
_entry.id   69bc3d295fe8dce09ce927dc11a6c286
#
_cell.length_a   1.000
_cell.length_b   1.000
_cell.length_c   1.000
_cell.angle_alpha   90.00
_cell.angle_beta   90.00
_cell.angle_gamma   90.00
#
_symmetry.space_group_name_H-M   'P 1'
#
loop_
_entity.id
_entity.type
_entity.pdbx_description
1 polymer ?
#
loop_
_entity_poly.entity_id
_entity_poly.type
_entity_poly.pdbx_seq_one_letter_code
_entity_poly.pdbx_strand_id
1 'polypeptide(L)'
;MKGFSSRHIGINKEQKNYMLDSLGLDSIEHLISETIPNNIRLKKDLNLEGAFGENEFLTHIEKLSKKNKNYKSFIGLGYNQSVTPSVIKRNILENPSWYTAYTPYQAEIAQGRMEALLNYQTIICDLTGMELSNASLLDESTSAAEAMTMLYSSRSREQKKGNVSKFFVSNDALKQTISLIETRAEPLGIEVVVGKLDEFDFSNDFYGCFMQYPGIHGSINDLNKYGEKAKSNGLKIVVAADIFALCLLKEPSNFGADVVVGTSQRFGIPLGYGGPHAAFFATKEEYKRSIPGRIIGLSKDVDDNPALRMALQTREQHIKRDRATSNICTSQVLLAVMASMYGVFHGPDGIKRIALKIHELTVLLDNSLRKIGIKQFNKNYFDTLLIEGPTEKIKLVAEENKINFNYIDNKHFSISINEATSLNDIQLIVDVIAKGAEKDSVITSQGTSESKIPKDYVRESKFLQTKIFNIHHSETSLMRYIKNLERKDLSLTHSMISLGSCTMKLNAASEMIPISWSKWNNIHPFVPLNQAQGYQMLIDRLEKQLNEITGFSGTSLQPNSGAQGEYAGLMVIRAYLKSISQEHRNICLIPSSAHGTNPASAVMAGMKVVVIGTDKYGNINEQELKEKAELHRENLAALMVTYPSTHGVFESSIQEITKVIHDNGGQVYMDGANMNAQVGLTNPHIIGADVCHLNLHKTFAIPHGGGGPGVGPICVAKHLVPFLPNNPIINVSSKESVKSISAAPWGSALACVISYGYICMLGAKGLKSSTEYAILNANYIKHRIEKHYDILYQGENGRAAHELIIDCRPFKQNGIEVMDIAKRLIDYGFHAPTVSFPVPGTMMIEPTESENLDEIDRFCDAMISIRLEVDNCSKENKNNLLCNAPHTIKMISSEKWDYPYTRNEAVFPLPFVSENKFWPSVRRVDDAFGDRNLICTCSPIESYIES
;
A
#
# COMPACT_ATOMS: atom_id res chain seq x y z
N MET A 1 11.99 -18.08 31.25
CA MET A 1 10.74 -17.84 30.46
C MET A 1 10.97 -18.36 29.06
N LYS A 2 9.95 -18.88 28.37
CA LYS A 2 10.06 -19.19 26.94
C LYS A 2 10.26 -17.88 26.19
N GLY A 3 11.20 -17.83 25.21
CA GLY A 3 11.43 -16.65 24.39
C GLY A 3 10.23 -16.31 23.49
N PHE A 4 10.23 -15.11 22.87
CA PHE A 4 9.13 -14.63 22.01
C PHE A 4 8.87 -15.60 20.83
N SER A 5 9.89 -16.23 20.25
CA SER A 5 9.71 -17.21 19.17
C SER A 5 8.68 -18.30 19.49
N SER A 6 8.60 -18.76 20.77
CA SER A 6 7.59 -19.73 21.21
C SER A 6 6.18 -19.16 21.36
N ARG A 7 6.00 -17.85 21.18
CA ARG A 7 4.70 -17.15 21.15
C ARG A 7 4.28 -16.88 19.71
N HIS A 8 5.24 -16.64 18.83
CA HIS A 8 5.00 -16.34 17.42
C HIS A 8 4.79 -17.59 16.58
N ILE A 9 5.67 -18.59 16.74
CA ILE A 9 5.58 -19.88 16.02
C ILE A 9 4.45 -20.72 16.64
N GLY A 10 3.46 -21.07 15.82
CA GLY A 10 2.26 -21.78 16.29
C GLY A 10 2.51 -23.25 16.65
N ILE A 11 3.52 -23.87 16.06
CA ILE A 11 3.83 -25.30 16.24
C ILE A 11 4.82 -25.48 17.39
N ASN A 12 4.47 -26.33 18.37
CA ASN A 12 5.36 -26.70 19.47
C ASN A 12 6.28 -27.88 19.09
N LYS A 13 7.19 -28.26 19.99
CA LYS A 13 8.19 -29.32 19.73
C LYS A 13 7.55 -30.69 19.48
N GLU A 14 6.51 -31.05 20.21
CA GLU A 14 5.82 -32.35 20.07
C GLU A 14 5.07 -32.40 18.74
N GLN A 15 4.33 -31.35 18.44
CA GLN A 15 3.64 -31.19 17.16
C GLN A 15 4.61 -31.22 15.97
N LYS A 16 5.76 -30.53 16.07
CA LYS A 16 6.82 -30.60 15.05
C LYS A 16 7.27 -32.02 14.79
N ASN A 17 7.54 -32.79 15.85
CA ASN A 17 7.98 -34.16 15.69
C ASN A 17 6.88 -35.03 15.03
N TYR A 18 5.61 -34.85 15.46
CA TYR A 18 4.47 -35.53 14.85
C TYR A 18 4.37 -35.22 13.34
N MET A 19 4.52 -33.95 12.95
CA MET A 19 4.47 -33.55 11.55
C MET A 19 5.64 -34.15 10.75
N LEU A 20 6.86 -34.15 11.30
CA LEU A 20 8.04 -34.76 10.65
C LEU A 20 7.88 -36.28 10.51
N ASP A 21 7.41 -36.96 11.54
CA ASP A 21 7.13 -38.41 11.50
C ASP A 21 6.09 -38.72 10.41
N SER A 22 5.05 -37.91 10.28
CA SER A 22 4.02 -38.03 9.23
C SER A 22 4.60 -37.86 7.82
N LEU A 23 5.65 -37.06 7.67
CA LEU A 23 6.38 -36.85 6.42
C LEU A 23 7.47 -37.89 6.16
N GLY A 24 7.71 -38.86 7.09
CA GLY A 24 8.79 -39.82 7.02
C GLY A 24 10.18 -39.20 7.18
N LEU A 25 10.31 -38.13 7.98
CA LEU A 25 11.55 -37.38 8.14
C LEU A 25 12.07 -37.44 9.59
N ASP A 26 13.35 -37.59 9.77
CA ASP A 26 14.00 -37.69 11.08
C ASP A 26 14.18 -36.32 11.77
N SER A 27 14.23 -35.25 11.00
CA SER A 27 14.52 -33.91 11.51
C SER A 27 14.08 -32.81 10.56
N ILE A 28 13.96 -31.61 11.10
CA ILE A 28 13.67 -30.38 10.29
C ILE A 28 14.84 -30.11 9.30
N GLU A 29 16.08 -30.42 9.70
CA GLU A 29 17.25 -30.27 8.83
C GLU A 29 17.19 -31.22 7.63
N HIS A 30 16.63 -32.43 7.81
CA HIS A 30 16.38 -33.36 6.71
C HIS A 30 15.39 -32.75 5.70
N LEU A 31 14.26 -32.21 6.18
CA LEU A 31 13.29 -31.49 5.32
C LEU A 31 13.95 -30.35 4.54
N ILE A 32 14.71 -29.52 5.23
CA ILE A 32 15.36 -28.35 4.60
C ILE A 32 16.41 -28.78 3.58
N SER A 33 17.16 -29.86 3.84
CA SER A 33 18.15 -30.41 2.88
C SER A 33 17.50 -30.97 1.61
N GLU A 34 16.27 -31.48 1.71
CA GLU A 34 15.51 -31.96 0.55
C GLU A 34 14.79 -30.82 -0.21
N THR A 35 14.59 -29.69 0.45
CA THR A 35 13.82 -28.56 -0.12
C THR A 35 14.71 -27.50 -0.75
N ILE A 36 15.79 -27.10 -0.07
CA ILE A 36 16.67 -26.00 -0.50
C ILE A 36 17.96 -26.55 -1.08
N PRO A 37 18.33 -26.19 -2.32
CA PRO A 37 19.58 -26.64 -2.95
C PRO A 37 20.82 -26.30 -2.10
N ASN A 38 21.74 -27.26 -1.96
CA ASN A 38 22.90 -27.12 -1.08
C ASN A 38 23.85 -25.98 -1.47
N ASN A 39 23.96 -25.67 -2.76
CA ASN A 39 24.83 -24.60 -3.29
C ASN A 39 24.43 -23.20 -2.86
N ILE A 40 23.16 -22.98 -2.54
CA ILE A 40 22.66 -21.68 -2.08
C ILE A 40 22.43 -21.61 -0.56
N ARG A 41 22.71 -22.69 0.20
CA ARG A 41 22.50 -22.67 1.65
C ARG A 41 23.51 -21.80 2.39
N LEU A 42 23.02 -21.02 3.35
CA LEU A 42 23.88 -20.27 4.28
C LEU A 42 24.76 -21.21 5.09
N LYS A 43 26.07 -20.94 5.12
CA LYS A 43 27.05 -21.71 5.88
C LYS A 43 27.21 -21.24 7.33
N LYS A 44 26.64 -20.09 7.66
CA LYS A 44 26.71 -19.47 9.00
C LYS A 44 25.35 -18.92 9.35
N ASP A 45 25.02 -18.91 10.63
CA ASP A 45 23.85 -18.23 11.15
C ASP A 45 23.95 -16.71 10.91
N LEU A 46 22.80 -16.04 10.85
CA LEU A 46 22.73 -14.59 10.73
C LEU A 46 23.41 -13.91 11.94
N ASN A 47 24.18 -12.87 11.67
CA ASN A 47 24.83 -12.04 12.71
C ASN A 47 23.89 -10.92 13.16
N LEU A 48 22.84 -11.29 13.88
CA LEU A 48 21.88 -10.36 14.47
C LEU A 48 22.01 -10.34 15.98
N GLU A 49 21.62 -9.23 16.60
CA GLU A 49 21.53 -9.11 18.06
C GLU A 49 20.62 -10.23 18.62
N GLY A 50 20.85 -10.60 19.88
CA GLY A 50 20.07 -11.64 20.57
C GLY A 50 18.58 -11.29 20.63
N ALA A 51 17.74 -12.32 20.68
CA ALA A 51 16.30 -12.16 20.74
C ALA A 51 15.83 -11.45 22.02
N PHE A 52 14.98 -10.44 21.87
CA PHE A 52 14.31 -9.79 23.01
C PHE A 52 13.06 -10.56 23.42
N GLY A 53 12.77 -10.56 24.72
CA GLY A 53 11.40 -10.82 25.17
C GLY A 53 10.49 -9.61 24.91
N GLU A 54 9.17 -9.80 24.97
CA GLU A 54 8.20 -8.72 24.70
C GLU A 54 8.45 -7.48 25.58
N ASN A 55 8.66 -7.66 26.90
CA ASN A 55 8.94 -6.55 27.80
C ASN A 55 10.29 -5.87 27.53
N GLU A 56 11.30 -6.65 27.15
CA GLU A 56 12.61 -6.10 26.76
C GLU A 56 12.50 -5.27 25.49
N PHE A 57 11.77 -5.74 24.51
CA PHE A 57 11.49 -4.99 23.29
C PHE A 57 10.73 -3.70 23.57
N LEU A 58 9.64 -3.76 24.32
CA LEU A 58 8.85 -2.56 24.68
C LEU A 58 9.70 -1.53 25.45
N THR A 59 10.56 -1.99 26.37
CA THR A 59 11.51 -1.12 27.07
C THR A 59 12.54 -0.51 26.11
N HIS A 60 13.07 -1.32 25.19
CA HIS A 60 14.05 -0.88 24.20
C HIS A 60 13.47 0.17 23.26
N ILE A 61 12.30 -0.10 22.68
CA ILE A 61 11.65 0.81 21.71
C ILE A 61 11.16 2.10 22.38
N GLU A 62 10.79 2.05 23.67
CA GLU A 62 10.49 3.24 24.44
C GLU A 62 11.75 4.11 24.67
N LYS A 63 12.90 3.49 24.96
CA LYS A 63 14.18 4.23 25.08
C LYS A 63 14.55 4.92 23.77
N LEU A 64 14.34 4.26 22.62
CA LEU A 64 14.54 4.87 21.31
C LEU A 64 13.56 6.02 21.08
N SER A 65 12.28 5.83 21.39
CA SER A 65 11.26 6.87 21.21
C SER A 65 11.58 8.16 21.99
N LYS A 66 12.16 8.03 23.18
CA LYS A 66 12.57 9.18 24.03
C LYS A 66 13.67 10.05 23.42
N LYS A 67 14.38 9.54 22.41
CA LYS A 67 15.36 10.31 21.64
C LYS A 67 14.72 11.20 20.57
N ASN A 68 13.47 10.95 20.19
CA ASN A 68 12.70 11.82 19.34
C ASN A 68 12.19 13.03 20.14
N LYS A 69 12.36 14.22 19.57
CA LYS A 69 11.87 15.48 20.14
C LYS A 69 10.54 15.81 19.46
N ASN A 70 9.44 15.58 20.16
CA ASN A 70 8.11 15.87 19.66
C ASN A 70 7.80 17.37 19.76
N TYR A 71 8.35 18.18 18.84
CA TYR A 71 8.08 19.60 18.74
C TYR A 71 6.79 19.84 17.96
N LYS A 72 6.05 20.91 18.27
CA LYS A 72 4.89 21.32 17.48
C LYS A 72 5.35 21.71 16.08
N SER A 73 4.78 21.09 15.06
CA SER A 73 5.18 21.31 13.68
C SER A 73 4.18 22.18 12.93
N PHE A 74 4.70 23.25 12.38
CA PHE A 74 4.01 24.16 11.47
C PHE A 74 4.73 24.21 10.12
N ILE A 75 5.45 23.12 9.77
CA ILE A 75 6.22 22.98 8.54
C ILE A 75 5.30 22.89 7.32
N GLY A 76 4.20 22.15 7.42
CA GLY A 76 3.33 21.89 6.27
C GLY A 76 3.96 21.00 5.23
N LEU A 77 4.18 21.49 4.02
CA LEU A 77 4.78 20.75 2.90
C LEU A 77 4.06 19.42 2.59
N GLY A 78 2.73 19.43 2.68
CA GLY A 78 1.89 18.26 2.43
C GLY A 78 1.67 17.35 3.65
N TYR A 79 2.25 17.68 4.82
CA TYR A 79 2.10 16.93 6.07
C TYR A 79 1.66 17.86 7.21
N ASN A 80 0.54 17.55 7.85
CA ASN A 80 -0.05 18.37 8.88
C ASN A 80 -0.45 17.54 10.09
N GLN A 81 -0.22 18.07 11.30
CA GLN A 81 -0.69 17.38 12.48
C GLN A 81 -2.22 17.31 12.48
N SER A 82 -2.76 16.11 12.61
CA SER A 82 -4.20 15.84 12.70
C SER A 82 -4.55 15.21 14.04
N VAL A 83 -5.84 15.27 14.38
CA VAL A 83 -6.37 14.69 15.62
C VAL A 83 -7.12 13.41 15.26
N THR A 84 -6.51 12.27 15.58
CA THR A 84 -7.19 10.97 15.41
C THR A 84 -8.24 10.79 16.51
N PRO A 85 -9.54 10.70 16.21
CA PRO A 85 -10.54 10.39 17.21
C PRO A 85 -10.24 9.05 17.91
N SER A 86 -10.33 9.02 19.25
CA SER A 86 -9.94 7.84 20.04
C SER A 86 -10.74 6.60 19.66
N VAL A 87 -12.02 6.77 19.30
CA VAL A 87 -12.89 5.69 18.84
C VAL A 87 -12.39 5.08 17.52
N ILE A 88 -11.83 5.85 16.60
CA ILE A 88 -11.24 5.37 15.35
C ILE A 88 -9.92 4.68 15.63
N LYS A 89 -9.04 5.31 16.41
CA LYS A 89 -7.74 4.74 16.79
C LYS A 89 -7.91 3.35 17.39
N ARG A 90 -8.80 3.23 18.40
CA ARG A 90 -9.02 1.98 19.13
C ARG A 90 -9.69 0.89 18.30
N ASN A 91 -10.68 1.25 17.47
CA ASN A 91 -11.52 0.27 16.78
C ASN A 91 -11.12 0.00 15.33
N ILE A 92 -10.14 0.72 14.78
CA ILE A 92 -9.58 0.49 13.44
C ILE A 92 -8.07 0.23 13.53
N LEU A 93 -7.26 1.22 13.91
CA LEU A 93 -5.81 1.10 13.87
C LEU A 93 -5.26 0.03 14.83
N GLU A 94 -5.84 -0.07 16.03
CA GLU A 94 -5.44 -1.02 17.08
C GLU A 94 -6.28 -2.31 17.07
N ASN A 95 -7.21 -2.47 16.12
CA ASN A 95 -8.10 -3.62 16.06
C ASN A 95 -7.62 -4.67 15.06
N PRO A 96 -7.24 -5.88 15.52
CA PRO A 96 -6.72 -6.93 14.65
C PRO A 96 -7.72 -7.41 13.58
N SER A 97 -9.03 -7.31 13.81
CA SER A 97 -10.03 -7.65 12.79
C SER A 97 -9.91 -6.74 11.54
N TRP A 98 -9.40 -5.51 11.69
CA TRP A 98 -9.18 -4.59 10.59
C TRP A 98 -7.77 -4.71 10.02
N TYR A 99 -6.73 -4.69 10.86
CA TYR A 99 -5.37 -4.65 10.35
C TYR A 99 -4.84 -6.01 9.88
N THR A 100 -5.43 -7.13 10.27
CA THR A 100 -5.03 -8.48 9.80
C THR A 100 -5.84 -8.98 8.61
N ALA A 101 -6.75 -8.18 8.07
CA ALA A 101 -7.50 -8.53 6.86
C ALA A 101 -6.64 -8.39 5.59
N TYR A 102 -7.02 -9.11 4.53
CA TYR A 102 -6.36 -9.02 3.22
C TYR A 102 -7.14 -8.13 2.24
N THR A 103 -6.54 -7.87 1.09
CA THR A 103 -7.20 -7.20 -0.04
C THR A 103 -8.51 -7.90 -0.40
N PRO A 104 -9.61 -7.16 -0.64
CA PRO A 104 -10.94 -7.73 -0.79
C PRO A 104 -11.19 -8.40 -2.15
N TYR A 105 -10.32 -9.32 -2.58
CA TYR A 105 -10.51 -10.08 -3.82
C TYR A 105 -11.74 -11.00 -3.77
N GLN A 106 -12.10 -11.49 -2.60
CA GLN A 106 -13.31 -12.28 -2.38
C GLN A 106 -14.38 -11.40 -1.76
N ALA A 107 -15.33 -10.99 -2.57
CA ALA A 107 -16.33 -9.99 -2.20
C ALA A 107 -17.19 -10.42 -1.01
N GLU A 108 -17.56 -11.68 -0.94
CA GLU A 108 -18.52 -12.22 0.05
C GLU A 108 -17.99 -12.17 1.49
N ILE A 109 -16.68 -12.09 1.68
CA ILE A 109 -16.05 -12.03 3.01
C ILE A 109 -15.37 -10.68 3.29
N ALA A 110 -15.74 -9.65 2.54
CA ALA A 110 -15.10 -8.35 2.61
C ALA A 110 -16.08 -7.17 2.46
N GLN A 111 -17.36 -7.40 2.68
CA GLN A 111 -18.42 -6.40 2.48
C GLN A 111 -18.26 -5.18 3.39
N GLY A 112 -17.77 -5.37 4.61
CA GLY A 112 -17.56 -4.27 5.55
C GLY A 112 -16.39 -3.38 5.17
N ARG A 113 -15.23 -3.95 4.78
CA ARG A 113 -14.08 -3.18 4.29
C ARG A 113 -14.44 -2.41 3.03
N MET A 114 -15.15 -3.05 2.12
CA MET A 114 -15.55 -2.41 0.88
C MET A 114 -16.55 -1.28 1.11
N GLU A 115 -17.46 -1.40 2.09
CA GLU A 115 -18.36 -0.30 2.48
C GLU A 115 -17.55 0.90 3.02
N ALA A 116 -16.57 0.65 3.87
CA ALA A 116 -15.67 1.72 4.36
C ALA A 116 -14.89 2.40 3.23
N LEU A 117 -14.43 1.62 2.23
CA LEU A 117 -13.73 2.17 1.07
C LEU A 117 -14.67 2.90 0.09
N LEU A 118 -15.91 2.45 -0.05
CA LEU A 118 -16.92 3.18 -0.83
C LEU A 118 -17.23 4.55 -0.19
N ASN A 119 -17.32 4.59 1.15
CA ASN A 119 -17.43 5.85 1.88
C ASN A 119 -16.22 6.76 1.61
N TYR A 120 -15.00 6.21 1.59
CA TYR A 120 -13.79 6.96 1.25
C TYR A 120 -13.87 7.55 -0.17
N GLN A 121 -14.21 6.75 -1.17
CA GLN A 121 -14.38 7.21 -2.55
C GLN A 121 -15.43 8.32 -2.65
N THR A 122 -16.54 8.18 -1.92
CA THR A 122 -17.61 9.19 -1.87
C THR A 122 -17.10 10.51 -1.29
N ILE A 123 -16.34 10.48 -0.20
CA ILE A 123 -15.72 11.67 0.39
C ILE A 123 -14.84 12.38 -0.64
N ILE A 124 -14.01 11.64 -1.35
CA ILE A 124 -13.09 12.21 -2.32
C ILE A 124 -13.84 12.78 -3.53
N CYS A 125 -14.82 12.06 -4.08
CA CYS A 125 -15.64 12.56 -5.18
C CYS A 125 -16.40 13.84 -4.80
N ASP A 126 -17.04 13.85 -3.62
CA ASP A 126 -17.79 15.01 -3.15
C ASP A 126 -16.91 16.25 -2.93
N LEU A 127 -15.74 16.06 -2.32
CA LEU A 127 -14.83 17.19 -2.04
C LEU A 127 -14.14 17.71 -3.30
N THR A 128 -13.77 16.85 -4.23
CA THR A 128 -13.08 17.24 -5.46
C THR A 128 -14.02 17.66 -6.59
N GLY A 129 -15.29 17.28 -6.50
CA GLY A 129 -16.31 17.43 -7.55
C GLY A 129 -16.08 16.48 -8.73
N MET A 130 -15.23 15.47 -8.60
CA MET A 130 -14.92 14.51 -9.66
C MET A 130 -15.91 13.33 -9.65
N GLU A 131 -16.12 12.73 -10.81
CA GLU A 131 -17.11 11.66 -11.03
C GLU A 131 -16.67 10.31 -10.45
N LEU A 132 -15.35 10.07 -10.37
CA LEU A 132 -14.79 8.79 -9.98
C LEU A 132 -13.54 8.99 -9.11
N SER A 133 -13.41 8.19 -8.05
CA SER A 133 -12.21 8.09 -7.23
C SER A 133 -11.79 6.64 -7.06
N ASN A 134 -10.49 6.41 -6.86
CA ASN A 134 -9.99 5.13 -6.40
C ASN A 134 -10.12 4.95 -4.87
N ALA A 135 -9.91 3.72 -4.41
CA ALA A 135 -10.04 3.37 -2.99
C ALA A 135 -8.84 3.82 -2.13
N SER A 136 -7.68 3.97 -2.69
CA SER A 136 -6.48 4.62 -2.13
C SER A 136 -5.31 4.56 -3.10
N LEU A 137 -4.30 5.44 -2.91
CA LEU A 137 -2.95 5.32 -3.45
C LEU A 137 -1.91 5.45 -2.35
N LEU A 138 -0.61 5.52 -2.74
CA LEU A 138 0.52 5.39 -1.83
C LEU A 138 0.84 6.69 -1.09
N ASP A 139 0.95 7.80 -1.81
CA ASP A 139 1.13 9.16 -1.33
C ASP A 139 0.75 10.18 -2.42
N GLU A 140 0.66 11.47 -2.07
CA GLU A 140 0.26 12.54 -3.01
C GLU A 140 1.20 12.62 -4.21
N SER A 141 2.51 12.54 -3.98
CA SER A 141 3.51 12.65 -5.04
C SER A 141 3.42 11.49 -6.03
N THR A 142 3.19 10.27 -5.54
CA THR A 142 2.92 9.10 -6.38
C THR A 142 1.63 9.30 -7.19
N SER A 143 0.57 9.80 -6.56
CA SER A 143 -0.69 10.06 -7.26
C SER A 143 -0.52 11.09 -8.39
N ALA A 144 0.28 12.12 -8.17
CA ALA A 144 0.62 13.13 -9.19
C ALA A 144 1.39 12.53 -10.37
N ALA A 145 2.37 11.68 -10.10
CA ALA A 145 3.13 11.00 -11.13
C ALA A 145 2.30 9.98 -11.93
N GLU A 146 1.40 9.25 -11.25
CA GLU A 146 0.42 8.38 -11.91
C GLU A 146 -0.53 9.18 -12.81
N ALA A 147 -0.96 10.38 -12.39
CA ALA A 147 -1.79 11.26 -13.20
C ALA A 147 -1.08 11.70 -14.48
N MET A 148 0.19 12.14 -14.38
CA MET A 148 1.01 12.46 -15.54
C MET A 148 1.10 11.29 -16.51
N THR A 149 1.40 10.09 -16.01
CA THR A 149 1.55 8.88 -16.85
C THR A 149 0.24 8.44 -17.48
N MET A 150 -0.86 8.49 -16.72
CA MET A 150 -2.20 8.18 -17.25
C MET A 150 -2.58 9.11 -18.40
N LEU A 151 -2.39 10.42 -18.23
CA LEU A 151 -2.70 11.41 -19.25
C LEU A 151 -1.78 11.28 -20.47
N TYR A 152 -0.49 10.96 -20.26
CA TYR A 152 0.44 10.67 -21.35
C TYR A 152 -0.04 9.49 -22.23
N SER A 153 -0.50 8.42 -21.60
CA SER A 153 -1.02 7.25 -22.26
C SER A 153 -2.34 7.54 -23.00
N SER A 154 -3.13 8.49 -22.47
CA SER A 154 -4.46 8.88 -22.98
C SER A 154 -4.42 10.00 -24.03
N ARG A 155 -3.21 10.42 -24.49
CA ARG A 155 -3.07 11.44 -25.54
C ARG A 155 -3.87 11.10 -26.80
N SER A 156 -4.37 12.14 -27.46
CA SER A 156 -5.07 12.01 -28.74
C SER A 156 -4.18 11.37 -29.81
N ARG A 157 -4.80 10.90 -30.90
CA ARG A 157 -4.05 10.35 -32.03
C ARG A 157 -3.12 11.39 -32.67
N GLU A 158 -3.54 12.66 -32.73
CA GLU A 158 -2.78 13.81 -33.23
C GLU A 158 -1.57 14.07 -32.35
N GLN A 159 -1.77 14.13 -31.01
CA GLN A 159 -0.68 14.31 -30.06
C GLN A 159 0.36 13.16 -30.12
N LYS A 160 -0.11 11.91 -30.25
CA LYS A 160 0.77 10.74 -30.43
C LYS A 160 1.57 10.80 -31.73
N LYS A 161 0.94 11.18 -32.84
CA LYS A 161 1.61 11.36 -34.15
C LYS A 161 2.59 12.52 -34.13
N GLY A 162 2.24 13.61 -33.45
CA GLY A 162 3.09 14.79 -33.27
C GLY A 162 4.18 14.62 -32.23
N ASN A 163 4.26 13.44 -31.60
CA ASN A 163 5.19 13.14 -30.49
C ASN A 163 5.15 14.18 -29.36
N VAL A 164 3.97 14.70 -29.00
CA VAL A 164 3.79 15.69 -27.94
C VAL A 164 4.10 14.99 -26.60
N SER A 165 5.24 15.30 -25.98
CA SER A 165 5.72 14.64 -24.76
C SER A 165 6.00 15.61 -23.60
N LYS A 166 5.72 16.89 -23.76
CA LYS A 166 5.95 17.89 -22.71
C LYS A 166 4.81 17.91 -21.69
N PHE A 167 5.19 17.98 -20.42
CA PHE A 167 4.28 18.13 -19.29
C PHE A 167 4.74 19.30 -18.43
N PHE A 168 3.87 20.29 -18.25
CA PHE A 168 4.18 21.43 -17.39
C PHE A 168 3.87 21.14 -15.93
N VAL A 169 4.75 21.56 -15.03
CA VAL A 169 4.57 21.49 -13.57
C VAL A 169 4.78 22.87 -12.97
N SER A 170 3.76 23.38 -12.24
CA SER A 170 3.92 24.63 -11.53
C SER A 170 5.05 24.55 -10.50
N ASN A 171 5.92 25.54 -10.46
CA ASN A 171 6.97 25.65 -9.44
C ASN A 171 6.41 25.92 -8.03
N ASP A 172 5.12 26.20 -7.92
CA ASP A 172 4.37 26.33 -6.68
C ASP A 172 3.87 24.96 -6.15
N ALA A 173 4.26 23.86 -6.80
CA ALA A 173 4.02 22.51 -6.33
C ALA A 173 5.02 22.10 -5.23
N LEU A 174 4.66 21.06 -4.46
CA LEU A 174 5.53 20.48 -3.44
C LEU A 174 6.82 19.92 -4.07
N LYS A 175 7.98 20.22 -3.49
CA LYS A 175 9.29 19.82 -4.05
C LYS A 175 9.43 18.32 -4.24
N GLN A 176 8.92 17.53 -3.28
CA GLN A 176 8.90 16.06 -3.38
C GLN A 176 8.00 15.58 -4.52
N THR A 177 6.91 16.28 -4.81
CA THR A 177 6.02 15.96 -5.93
C THR A 177 6.70 16.25 -7.27
N ILE A 178 7.36 17.40 -7.42
CA ILE A 178 8.15 17.72 -8.61
C ILE A 178 9.20 16.63 -8.85
N SER A 179 9.99 16.31 -7.81
CA SER A 179 11.06 15.31 -7.89
C SER A 179 10.54 13.92 -8.32
N LEU A 180 9.39 13.49 -7.82
CA LEU A 180 8.82 12.18 -8.15
C LEU A 180 8.21 12.19 -9.57
N ILE A 181 7.57 13.27 -9.99
CA ILE A 181 7.12 13.46 -11.38
C ILE A 181 8.30 13.33 -12.35
N GLU A 182 9.43 13.98 -12.06
CA GLU A 182 10.65 13.87 -12.88
C GLU A 182 11.20 12.45 -12.91
N THR A 183 11.20 11.73 -11.77
CA THR A 183 11.64 10.32 -11.71
C THR A 183 10.80 9.43 -12.63
N ARG A 184 9.48 9.63 -12.64
CA ARG A 184 8.54 8.83 -13.44
C ARG A 184 8.55 9.23 -14.92
N ALA A 185 8.88 10.47 -15.23
CA ALA A 185 8.93 11.01 -16.58
C ALA A 185 10.14 10.52 -17.37
N GLU A 186 11.34 10.48 -16.74
CA GLU A 186 12.61 10.16 -17.38
C GLU A 186 12.58 8.88 -18.22
N PRO A 187 12.18 7.70 -17.66
CA PRO A 187 12.22 6.45 -18.41
C PRO A 187 11.20 6.38 -19.55
N LEU A 188 10.16 7.22 -19.50
CA LEU A 188 9.10 7.26 -20.51
C LEU A 188 9.36 8.32 -21.60
N GLY A 189 10.47 9.06 -21.52
CA GLY A 189 10.79 10.14 -22.45
C GLY A 189 9.83 11.33 -22.35
N ILE A 190 9.22 11.55 -21.20
CA ILE A 190 8.37 12.72 -20.94
C ILE A 190 9.26 13.88 -20.52
N GLU A 191 9.16 15.01 -21.22
CA GLU A 191 9.86 16.24 -20.87
C GLU A 191 9.06 17.03 -19.84
N VAL A 192 9.57 17.10 -18.59
CA VAL A 192 8.97 17.88 -17.52
C VAL A 192 9.52 19.31 -17.55
N VAL A 193 8.62 20.28 -17.71
CA VAL A 193 8.96 21.70 -17.69
C VAL A 193 8.40 22.32 -16.42
N VAL A 194 9.30 22.71 -15.50
CA VAL A 194 8.92 23.36 -14.23
C VAL A 194 9.00 24.89 -14.39
N GLY A 195 7.92 25.60 -14.09
CA GLY A 195 7.86 27.03 -14.26
C GLY A 195 6.72 27.72 -13.52
N LYS A 196 6.64 29.06 -13.62
CA LYS A 196 5.54 29.83 -13.05
C LYS A 196 4.30 29.78 -13.94
N LEU A 197 3.13 29.63 -13.35
CA LEU A 197 1.86 29.61 -14.06
C LEU A 197 1.60 30.88 -14.88
N ASP A 198 1.99 32.06 -14.37
CA ASP A 198 1.80 33.34 -15.08
C ASP A 198 2.71 33.51 -16.31
N GLU A 199 3.85 32.82 -16.32
CA GLU A 199 4.84 32.85 -17.41
C GLU A 199 4.61 31.69 -18.42
N PHE A 200 3.73 30.74 -18.11
CA PHE A 200 3.43 29.59 -18.96
C PHE A 200 2.51 29.98 -20.14
N ASP A 201 2.91 29.62 -21.34
CA ASP A 201 2.20 29.99 -22.57
C ASP A 201 1.00 29.12 -22.89
N PHE A 202 0.86 27.97 -22.22
CA PHE A 202 -0.20 26.98 -22.44
C PHE A 202 -0.24 26.45 -23.90
N SER A 203 0.91 26.39 -24.60
CA SER A 203 0.94 25.94 -25.98
C SER A 203 0.55 24.47 -26.15
N ASN A 204 0.11 24.10 -27.33
CA ASN A 204 -0.26 22.72 -27.70
C ASN A 204 0.95 21.76 -27.83
N ASP A 205 2.19 22.24 -27.61
CA ASP A 205 3.38 21.41 -27.42
C ASP A 205 3.33 20.58 -26.14
N PHE A 206 2.45 20.96 -25.21
CA PHE A 206 2.21 20.25 -23.96
C PHE A 206 0.94 19.39 -24.04
N TYR A 207 1.00 18.16 -23.51
CA TYR A 207 -0.21 17.34 -23.40
C TYR A 207 -0.99 17.58 -22.12
N GLY A 208 -0.36 18.19 -21.10
CA GLY A 208 -1.00 18.49 -19.83
C GLY A 208 -0.18 19.37 -18.91
N CYS A 209 -0.80 19.81 -17.83
CA CYS A 209 -0.20 20.64 -16.80
C CYS A 209 -0.62 20.21 -15.40
N PHE A 210 0.27 20.46 -14.43
CA PHE A 210 0.06 20.18 -13.00
C PHE A 210 0.05 21.49 -12.21
N MET A 211 -0.95 21.65 -11.34
CA MET A 211 -1.14 22.79 -10.46
C MET A 211 -1.38 22.33 -9.02
N GLN A 212 -0.90 23.12 -8.04
CA GLN A 212 -1.11 22.86 -6.61
C GLN A 212 -2.19 23.82 -6.04
N TYR A 213 -3.10 23.34 -5.20
CA TYR A 213 -4.26 24.08 -4.68
C TYR A 213 -4.55 23.77 -3.21
N PRO A 214 -4.18 24.66 -2.26
CA PRO A 214 -3.29 25.81 -2.40
C PRO A 214 -1.84 25.42 -2.75
N GLY A 215 -1.07 26.40 -3.25
CA GLY A 215 0.35 26.21 -3.59
C GLY A 215 1.24 25.97 -2.35
N ILE A 216 2.50 25.59 -2.57
CA ILE A 216 3.47 25.21 -1.51
C ILE A 216 3.63 26.29 -0.43
N HIS A 217 3.47 27.55 -0.78
CA HIS A 217 3.59 28.69 0.14
C HIS A 217 2.22 29.25 0.54
N GLY A 218 1.14 28.52 0.31
CA GLY A 218 -0.21 28.82 0.76
C GLY A 218 -1.05 29.71 -0.17
N SER A 219 -0.51 30.15 -1.32
CA SER A 219 -1.24 31.01 -2.25
C SER A 219 -2.40 30.26 -2.92
N ILE A 220 -3.59 30.88 -2.94
CA ILE A 220 -4.71 30.41 -3.75
C ILE A 220 -4.57 31.03 -5.14
N ASN A 221 -4.14 30.23 -6.10
CA ASN A 221 -3.95 30.66 -7.49
C ASN A 221 -5.27 30.76 -8.24
N ASP A 222 -5.30 31.59 -9.30
CA ASP A 222 -6.47 31.75 -10.15
C ASP A 222 -6.63 30.56 -11.13
N LEU A 223 -7.15 29.45 -10.60
CA LEU A 223 -7.38 28.23 -11.39
C LEU A 223 -8.42 28.43 -12.51
N ASN A 224 -9.36 29.38 -12.40
CA ASN A 224 -10.27 29.70 -13.50
C ASN A 224 -9.50 30.16 -14.73
N LYS A 225 -8.65 31.18 -14.55
CA LYS A 225 -7.81 31.74 -15.62
C LYS A 225 -6.93 30.69 -16.30
N TYR A 226 -6.26 29.87 -15.50
CA TYR A 226 -5.32 28.86 -16.03
C TYR A 226 -6.05 27.65 -16.60
N GLY A 227 -7.16 27.24 -16.00
CA GLY A 227 -8.00 26.16 -16.50
C GLY A 227 -8.61 26.45 -17.86
N GLU A 228 -9.13 27.68 -18.04
CA GLU A 228 -9.64 28.15 -19.34
C GLU A 228 -8.56 28.15 -20.43
N LYS A 229 -7.37 28.67 -20.12
CA LYS A 229 -6.23 28.67 -21.05
C LYS A 229 -5.80 27.25 -21.43
N ALA A 230 -5.64 26.35 -20.46
CA ALA A 230 -5.27 24.97 -20.71
C ALA A 230 -6.30 24.26 -21.60
N LYS A 231 -7.57 24.42 -21.28
CA LYS A 231 -8.68 23.81 -22.02
C LYS A 231 -8.77 24.30 -23.47
N SER A 232 -8.61 25.62 -23.67
CA SER A 232 -8.64 26.25 -25.02
C SER A 232 -7.52 25.74 -25.93
N ASN A 233 -6.41 25.27 -25.38
CA ASN A 233 -5.26 24.73 -26.08
C ASN A 233 -5.16 23.19 -26.02
N GLY A 234 -6.19 22.50 -25.52
CA GLY A 234 -6.25 21.03 -25.49
C GLY A 234 -5.34 20.36 -24.48
N LEU A 235 -4.82 21.10 -23.49
CA LEU A 235 -4.04 20.55 -22.40
C LEU A 235 -4.95 19.88 -21.37
N LYS A 236 -4.50 18.74 -20.84
CA LYS A 236 -5.13 18.07 -19.71
C LYS A 236 -4.65 18.68 -18.39
N ILE A 237 -5.53 18.76 -17.40
CA ILE A 237 -5.28 19.48 -16.15
C ILE A 237 -5.26 18.50 -14.99
N VAL A 238 -4.14 18.49 -14.24
CA VAL A 238 -3.99 17.80 -12.95
C VAL A 238 -3.93 18.86 -11.85
N VAL A 239 -4.75 18.68 -10.82
CA VAL A 239 -4.73 19.54 -9.63
C VAL A 239 -4.41 18.69 -8.41
N ALA A 240 -3.33 19.03 -7.68
CA ALA A 240 -3.12 18.51 -6.33
C ALA A 240 -3.81 19.41 -5.33
N ALA A 241 -4.68 18.85 -4.50
CA ALA A 241 -5.54 19.62 -3.61
C ALA A 241 -5.47 19.17 -2.15
N ASP A 242 -5.46 20.14 -1.24
CA ASP A 242 -5.56 19.89 0.19
C ASP A 242 -7.01 19.58 0.58
N ILE A 243 -7.21 18.42 1.24
CA ILE A 243 -8.56 17.91 1.53
C ILE A 243 -9.37 18.80 2.49
N PHE A 244 -8.73 19.49 3.45
CA PHE A 244 -9.43 20.47 4.30
C PHE A 244 -9.69 21.78 3.59
N ALA A 245 -8.77 22.21 2.73
CA ALA A 245 -9.00 23.40 1.91
C ALA A 245 -10.25 23.22 1.04
N LEU A 246 -10.46 22.03 0.47
CA LEU A 246 -11.64 21.72 -0.35
C LEU A 246 -12.97 21.79 0.42
N CYS A 247 -12.97 21.79 1.75
CA CYS A 247 -14.19 22.02 2.54
C CYS A 247 -14.68 23.49 2.47
N LEU A 248 -13.79 24.42 2.13
CA LEU A 248 -14.07 25.86 2.04
C LEU A 248 -13.84 26.42 0.63
N LEU A 249 -12.97 25.80 -0.15
CA LEU A 249 -12.61 26.21 -1.49
C LEU A 249 -13.45 25.47 -2.54
N LYS A 250 -13.74 26.18 -3.62
CA LYS A 250 -14.43 25.65 -4.79
C LYS A 250 -13.70 24.43 -5.36
N GLU A 251 -14.46 23.44 -5.79
CA GLU A 251 -13.94 22.16 -6.26
C GLU A 251 -13.10 22.30 -7.54
N PRO A 252 -11.99 21.57 -7.66
CA PRO A 252 -11.16 21.61 -8.87
C PRO A 252 -11.87 21.20 -10.15
N SER A 253 -12.92 20.39 -10.08
CA SER A 253 -13.77 20.04 -11.25
C SER A 253 -14.36 21.26 -11.94
N ASN A 254 -14.73 22.30 -11.18
CA ASN A 254 -15.28 23.56 -11.70
C ASN A 254 -14.27 24.36 -12.55
N PHE A 255 -12.97 24.12 -12.32
CA PHE A 255 -11.88 24.74 -13.11
C PHE A 255 -11.46 23.87 -14.31
N GLY A 256 -12.18 22.77 -14.54
CA GLY A 256 -11.92 21.87 -15.68
C GLY A 256 -10.84 20.81 -15.44
N ALA A 257 -10.50 20.52 -14.17
CA ALA A 257 -9.57 19.45 -13.86
C ALA A 257 -9.98 18.12 -14.52
N ASP A 258 -9.00 17.44 -15.10
CA ASP A 258 -9.16 16.06 -15.61
C ASP A 258 -8.84 15.04 -14.52
N VAL A 259 -7.89 15.38 -13.64
CA VAL A 259 -7.49 14.59 -12.48
C VAL A 259 -7.29 15.48 -11.27
N VAL A 260 -7.77 15.04 -10.12
CA VAL A 260 -7.49 15.66 -8.82
C VAL A 260 -6.80 14.63 -7.93
N VAL A 261 -5.65 15.00 -7.39
CA VAL A 261 -4.85 14.15 -6.49
C VAL A 261 -4.63 14.86 -5.16
N GLY A 262 -4.21 14.09 -4.16
CA GLY A 262 -3.88 14.64 -2.84
C GLY A 262 -3.69 13.55 -1.81
N THR A 263 -3.58 13.94 -0.55
CA THR A 263 -3.51 13.02 0.57
C THR A 263 -4.69 13.20 1.51
N SER A 264 -5.21 12.10 2.05
CA SER A 264 -6.21 12.12 3.11
C SER A 264 -5.61 12.14 4.53
N GLN A 265 -4.30 12.38 4.66
CA GLN A 265 -3.58 12.37 5.94
C GLN A 265 -4.24 13.26 6.99
N ARG A 266 -4.75 14.43 6.59
CA ARG A 266 -5.41 15.39 7.49
C ARG A 266 -6.73 14.86 8.10
N PHE A 267 -7.29 13.78 7.56
CA PHE A 267 -8.50 13.14 8.11
C PHE A 267 -8.13 12.08 9.15
N GLY A 268 -7.53 12.55 10.25
CA GLY A 268 -7.26 11.75 11.44
C GLY A 268 -6.09 10.76 11.33
N ILE A 269 -5.23 10.87 10.34
CA ILE A 269 -4.07 9.97 10.19
C ILE A 269 -2.83 10.63 10.79
N PRO A 270 -2.07 9.92 11.65
CA PRO A 270 -0.86 10.45 12.25
C PRO A 270 0.24 10.79 11.22
N LEU A 271 1.15 11.70 11.57
CA LEU A 271 2.29 12.10 10.72
C LEU A 271 3.25 10.94 10.42
N GLY A 272 3.54 10.11 11.44
CA GLY A 272 4.31 8.87 11.31
C GLY A 272 5.69 9.01 10.66
N TYR A 273 6.33 10.17 10.77
CA TYR A 273 7.61 10.48 10.12
C TYR A 273 7.56 10.30 8.59
N GLY A 274 6.38 10.54 8.00
CA GLY A 274 6.14 10.47 6.56
C GLY A 274 5.13 9.44 6.09
N GLY A 275 4.71 8.55 6.96
CA GLY A 275 3.68 7.57 6.63
C GLY A 275 3.66 6.34 7.53
N PRO A 276 2.68 5.43 7.26
CA PRO A 276 1.85 5.35 6.03
C PRO A 276 0.72 6.38 5.96
N HIS A 277 0.42 6.88 4.76
CA HIS A 277 -0.68 7.81 4.48
C HIS A 277 -1.46 7.37 3.24
N ALA A 278 -2.79 7.44 3.27
CA ALA A 278 -3.60 7.18 2.09
C ALA A 278 -3.71 8.43 1.22
N ALA A 279 -3.22 8.33 -0.01
CA ALA A 279 -3.47 9.31 -1.04
C ALA A 279 -4.75 9.00 -1.81
N PHE A 280 -5.26 9.97 -2.53
CA PHE A 280 -6.39 9.80 -3.43
C PHE A 280 -6.04 10.20 -4.87
N PHE A 281 -6.81 9.62 -5.78
CA PHE A 281 -6.80 9.93 -7.19
C PHE A 281 -8.25 9.96 -7.67
N ALA A 282 -8.72 11.13 -8.05
CA ALA A 282 -10.08 11.33 -8.56
C ALA A 282 -10.03 11.84 -9.99
N THR A 283 -10.96 11.42 -10.84
CA THR A 283 -10.95 11.71 -12.27
C THR A 283 -12.35 11.67 -12.88
N LYS A 284 -12.45 12.07 -14.15
CA LYS A 284 -13.66 11.95 -14.96
C LYS A 284 -13.96 10.50 -15.33
N GLU A 285 -15.20 10.18 -15.58
CA GLU A 285 -15.63 8.83 -15.96
C GLU A 285 -14.95 8.33 -17.25
N GLU A 286 -14.61 9.22 -18.16
CA GLU A 286 -13.90 8.86 -19.40
C GLU A 286 -12.59 8.09 -19.16
N TYR A 287 -11.93 8.31 -18.00
CA TYR A 287 -10.69 7.64 -17.61
C TYR A 287 -10.88 6.36 -16.78
N LYS A 288 -12.12 5.90 -16.56
CA LYS A 288 -12.41 4.73 -15.70
C LYS A 288 -11.62 3.46 -16.01
N ARG A 289 -11.20 3.29 -17.27
CA ARG A 289 -10.38 2.13 -17.70
C ARG A 289 -8.87 2.38 -17.61
N SER A 290 -8.45 3.57 -17.19
CA SER A 290 -7.04 3.99 -17.12
C SER A 290 -6.64 4.46 -15.73
N ILE A 291 -7.59 4.71 -14.83
CA ILE A 291 -7.32 5.16 -13.45
C ILE A 291 -6.44 4.14 -12.70
N PRO A 292 -5.37 4.57 -12.02
CA PRO A 292 -4.54 3.68 -11.21
C PRO A 292 -5.22 3.30 -9.88
N GLY A 293 -4.77 2.22 -9.28
CA GLY A 293 -5.30 1.74 -8.00
C GLY A 293 -6.66 1.04 -8.13
N ARG A 294 -7.16 0.52 -7.01
CA ARG A 294 -8.42 -0.23 -6.96
C ARG A 294 -9.62 0.69 -6.89
N ILE A 295 -10.74 0.20 -7.37
CA ILE A 295 -12.04 0.86 -7.29
C ILE A 295 -13.01 -0.12 -6.65
N ILE A 296 -13.78 0.36 -5.67
CA ILE A 296 -14.92 -0.37 -5.13
C ILE A 296 -16.18 0.07 -5.87
N GLY A 297 -16.98 -0.89 -6.27
CA GLY A 297 -18.23 -0.63 -6.96
C GLY A 297 -19.40 -1.43 -6.38
N LEU A 298 -20.58 -0.90 -6.58
CA LEU A 298 -21.84 -1.57 -6.26
C LEU A 298 -22.18 -2.57 -7.35
N SER A 299 -22.70 -3.70 -6.96
CA SER A 299 -23.28 -4.74 -7.80
C SER A 299 -24.43 -5.39 -7.05
N LYS A 300 -24.84 -6.56 -7.49
CA LYS A 300 -25.79 -7.42 -6.82
C LYS A 300 -25.26 -8.84 -6.67
N ASP A 301 -25.79 -9.57 -5.72
CA ASP A 301 -25.52 -11.00 -5.61
C ASP A 301 -26.54 -11.81 -6.46
N VAL A 302 -26.41 -13.13 -6.44
CA VAL A 302 -27.29 -14.04 -7.20
C VAL A 302 -28.75 -13.99 -6.75
N ASP A 303 -29.03 -13.48 -5.54
CA ASP A 303 -30.37 -13.29 -4.98
C ASP A 303 -30.87 -11.84 -5.14
N ASP A 304 -30.26 -11.07 -6.02
CA ASP A 304 -30.52 -9.65 -6.28
C ASP A 304 -30.32 -8.72 -5.05
N ASN A 305 -29.63 -9.15 -4.00
CA ASN A 305 -29.28 -8.26 -2.89
C ASN A 305 -28.12 -7.34 -3.31
N PRO A 306 -28.13 -6.06 -2.89
CA PRO A 306 -26.97 -5.18 -3.12
C PRO A 306 -25.69 -5.76 -2.55
N ALA A 307 -24.63 -5.76 -3.31
CA ALA A 307 -23.33 -6.30 -2.95
C ALA A 307 -22.19 -5.43 -3.45
N LEU A 308 -21.15 -5.29 -2.66
CA LEU A 308 -19.96 -4.54 -3.03
C LEU A 308 -18.89 -5.48 -3.60
N ARG A 309 -18.07 -4.94 -4.49
CA ARG A 309 -16.98 -5.67 -5.13
C ARG A 309 -15.85 -4.73 -5.58
N MET A 310 -14.67 -5.27 -5.84
CA MET A 310 -13.67 -4.54 -6.60
C MET A 310 -14.09 -4.46 -8.06
N ALA A 311 -14.23 -3.24 -8.58
CA ALA A 311 -14.71 -2.97 -9.93
C ALA A 311 -13.58 -2.87 -10.95
N LEU A 312 -13.86 -3.22 -12.21
CA LEU A 312 -12.96 -3.06 -13.36
C LEU A 312 -11.59 -3.70 -13.15
N GLN A 313 -11.51 -4.86 -12.51
CA GLN A 313 -10.24 -5.56 -12.22
C GLN A 313 -9.43 -5.89 -13.48
N THR A 314 -10.08 -5.97 -14.64
CA THR A 314 -9.44 -6.24 -15.95
C THR A 314 -8.40 -5.20 -16.35
N ARG A 315 -8.34 -4.01 -15.72
CA ARG A 315 -7.33 -2.98 -15.96
C ARG A 315 -6.08 -3.15 -15.09
N GLU A 316 -6.14 -3.96 -14.04
CA GLU A 316 -5.07 -4.13 -13.06
C GLU A 316 -3.91 -5.01 -13.55
N GLN A 317 -2.76 -4.90 -12.94
CA GLN A 317 -1.51 -5.54 -13.35
C GLN A 317 -1.55 -7.08 -13.27
N HIS A 318 -2.33 -7.65 -12.37
CA HIS A 318 -2.44 -9.12 -12.25
C HIS A 318 -3.15 -9.76 -13.47
N ILE A 319 -3.90 -8.97 -14.24
CA ILE A 319 -4.56 -9.39 -15.49
C ILE A 319 -3.81 -8.86 -16.71
N LYS A 320 -3.53 -7.55 -16.77
CA LYS A 320 -2.93 -6.92 -17.97
C LYS A 320 -1.41 -7.01 -18.04
N ARG A 321 -0.72 -7.29 -16.94
CA ARG A 321 0.75 -7.43 -16.86
C ARG A 321 1.48 -6.20 -17.45
N ASP A 322 2.26 -6.38 -18.52
CA ASP A 322 3.00 -5.34 -19.24
C ASP A 322 2.12 -4.25 -19.86
N ARG A 323 0.84 -4.52 -20.05
CA ARG A 323 -0.16 -3.57 -20.60
C ARG A 323 -0.97 -2.84 -19.51
N ALA A 324 -0.66 -3.07 -18.25
CA ALA A 324 -1.33 -2.39 -17.15
C ALA A 324 -1.00 -0.88 -17.14
N THR A 325 -1.94 -0.07 -16.67
CA THR A 325 -1.75 1.39 -16.55
C THR A 325 -0.76 1.72 -15.45
N SER A 326 -0.70 0.90 -14.41
CA SER A 326 0.14 1.09 -13.21
C SER A 326 0.57 -0.27 -12.66
N ASN A 327 1.67 -0.27 -11.89
CA ASN A 327 2.14 -1.47 -11.19
C ASN A 327 1.56 -1.61 -9.76
N ILE A 328 0.74 -0.66 -9.29
CA ILE A 328 0.24 -0.62 -7.91
C ILE A 328 -0.62 -1.85 -7.61
N CYS A 329 -0.24 -2.58 -6.55
CA CYS A 329 -0.94 -3.74 -6.01
C CYS A 329 -1.37 -3.47 -4.56
N THR A 330 -0.43 -3.53 -3.60
CA THR A 330 -0.65 -3.08 -2.23
C THR A 330 -0.62 -1.55 -2.19
N SER A 331 -1.60 -0.96 -1.50
CA SER A 331 -1.80 0.48 -1.36
C SER A 331 -1.78 0.86 0.14
N GLN A 332 -2.61 1.79 0.58
CA GLN A 332 -2.68 2.26 1.97
C GLN A 332 -4.11 2.15 2.51
N VAL A 333 -4.70 0.97 2.38
CA VAL A 333 -6.13 0.74 2.60
C VAL A 333 -6.56 0.99 4.04
N LEU A 334 -5.80 0.52 5.04
CA LEU A 334 -6.15 0.74 6.45
C LEU A 334 -6.27 2.25 6.77
N LEU A 335 -5.40 3.07 6.18
CA LEU A 335 -5.40 4.52 6.38
C LEU A 335 -6.59 5.19 5.64
N ALA A 336 -6.97 4.67 4.47
CA ALA A 336 -8.18 5.10 3.78
C ALA A 336 -9.45 4.77 4.59
N VAL A 337 -9.50 3.60 5.23
CA VAL A 337 -10.57 3.24 6.16
C VAL A 337 -10.61 4.20 7.36
N MET A 338 -9.45 4.54 7.94
CA MET A 338 -9.40 5.55 9.04
C MET A 338 -9.94 6.90 8.59
N ALA A 339 -9.51 7.39 7.42
CA ALA A 339 -9.99 8.65 6.84
C ALA A 339 -11.49 8.61 6.53
N SER A 340 -12.00 7.49 6.04
CA SER A 340 -13.42 7.25 5.83
C SER A 340 -14.21 7.38 7.14
N MET A 341 -13.76 6.70 8.21
CA MET A 341 -14.40 6.78 9.53
C MET A 341 -14.31 8.18 10.15
N TYR A 342 -13.25 8.93 9.85
CA TYR A 342 -13.15 10.36 10.23
C TYR A 342 -14.26 11.18 9.58
N GLY A 343 -14.48 10.98 8.27
CA GLY A 343 -15.59 11.62 7.55
C GLY A 343 -16.96 11.24 8.09
N VAL A 344 -17.17 9.96 8.40
CA VAL A 344 -18.43 9.46 8.99
C VAL A 344 -18.65 10.03 10.40
N PHE A 345 -17.61 10.14 11.22
CA PHE A 345 -17.71 10.62 12.60
C PHE A 345 -17.98 12.11 12.69
N HIS A 346 -17.26 12.91 11.92
CA HIS A 346 -17.41 14.39 11.96
C HIS A 346 -18.57 14.88 11.12
N GLY A 347 -18.90 14.17 10.06
CA GLY A 347 -19.90 14.60 9.08
C GLY A 347 -19.53 15.91 8.36
N PRO A 348 -20.38 16.40 7.44
CA PRO A 348 -20.08 17.61 6.67
C PRO A 348 -19.87 18.84 7.55
N ASP A 349 -20.73 19.04 8.55
CA ASP A 349 -20.66 20.19 9.44
C ASP A 349 -19.42 20.16 10.36
N GLY A 350 -19.06 18.98 10.87
CA GLY A 350 -17.88 18.81 11.70
C GLY A 350 -16.59 19.10 10.93
N ILE A 351 -16.43 18.53 9.74
CA ILE A 351 -15.27 18.75 8.87
C ILE A 351 -15.18 20.24 8.47
N LYS A 352 -16.30 20.84 8.10
CA LYS A 352 -16.34 22.28 7.75
C LYS A 352 -15.95 23.16 8.93
N ARG A 353 -16.43 22.86 10.16
CA ARG A 353 -16.01 23.60 11.37
C ARG A 353 -14.51 23.50 11.64
N ILE A 354 -13.91 22.32 11.42
CA ILE A 354 -12.45 22.12 11.57
C ILE A 354 -11.71 22.99 10.55
N ALA A 355 -12.11 22.96 9.29
CA ALA A 355 -11.50 23.75 8.22
C ALA A 355 -11.63 25.26 8.49
N LEU A 356 -12.81 25.74 8.95
CA LEU A 356 -13.04 27.13 9.35
C LEU A 356 -12.13 27.54 10.51
N LYS A 357 -12.03 26.71 11.56
CA LYS A 357 -11.12 26.97 12.69
C LYS A 357 -9.66 27.15 12.21
N ILE A 358 -9.19 26.28 11.33
CA ILE A 358 -7.83 26.36 10.75
C ILE A 358 -7.65 27.71 10.04
N HIS A 359 -8.60 28.08 9.18
CA HIS A 359 -8.55 29.33 8.43
C HIS A 359 -8.61 30.56 9.33
N GLU A 360 -9.52 30.59 10.30
CA GLU A 360 -9.67 31.68 11.26
C GLU A 360 -8.40 31.89 12.09
N LEU A 361 -7.76 30.83 12.56
CA LEU A 361 -6.49 30.89 13.27
C LEU A 361 -5.36 31.41 12.37
N THR A 362 -5.37 31.08 11.09
CA THR A 362 -4.41 31.60 10.12
C THR A 362 -4.62 33.10 9.87
N VAL A 363 -5.86 33.55 9.76
CA VAL A 363 -6.20 34.97 9.62
C VAL A 363 -5.81 35.75 10.88
N LEU A 364 -6.01 35.17 12.07
CA LEU A 364 -5.58 35.78 13.34
C LEU A 364 -4.09 35.97 13.40
N LEU A 365 -3.33 34.94 12.95
CA LEU A 365 -1.87 35.00 12.84
C LEU A 365 -1.44 36.09 11.85
N ASP A 366 -1.99 36.17 10.66
CA ASP A 366 -1.69 37.20 9.65
C ASP A 366 -1.91 38.62 10.21
N ASN A 367 -3.07 38.86 10.82
CA ASN A 367 -3.40 40.16 11.41
C ASN A 367 -2.41 40.53 12.53
N SER A 368 -2.03 39.59 13.36
CA SER A 368 -1.08 39.80 14.47
C SER A 368 0.32 40.12 13.94
N LEU A 369 0.80 39.38 12.93
CA LEU A 369 2.07 39.64 12.28
C LEU A 369 2.13 41.02 11.61
N ARG A 370 1.08 41.41 10.91
CA ARG A 370 0.97 42.77 10.31
C ARG A 370 1.00 43.86 11.34
N LYS A 371 0.32 43.69 12.49
CA LYS A 371 0.27 44.65 13.57
C LYS A 371 1.66 44.89 14.19
N ILE A 372 2.49 43.88 14.29
CA ILE A 372 3.88 44.03 14.76
C ILE A 372 4.87 44.35 13.62
N GLY A 373 4.36 44.70 12.43
CA GLY A 373 5.14 45.12 11.26
C GLY A 373 6.00 44.02 10.65
N ILE A 374 5.55 42.78 10.72
CA ILE A 374 6.15 41.63 9.99
C ILE A 374 5.44 41.52 8.64
N LYS A 375 6.21 41.42 7.58
CA LYS A 375 5.71 41.32 6.22
C LYS A 375 5.30 39.89 5.90
N GLN A 376 4.10 39.70 5.41
CA GLN A 376 3.51 38.47 4.93
C GLN A 376 3.07 38.70 3.47
N PHE A 377 3.32 37.70 2.60
CA PHE A 377 3.19 37.89 1.16
C PHE A 377 1.86 37.41 0.57
N ASN A 378 1.17 36.48 1.24
CA ASN A 378 -0.07 35.90 0.71
C ASN A 378 -1.21 36.93 0.80
N LYS A 379 -1.81 37.24 -0.33
CA LYS A 379 -3.06 38.01 -0.38
C LYS A 379 -4.26 37.12 -0.07
N ASN A 380 -4.27 35.95 -0.69
CA ASN A 380 -5.31 34.93 -0.59
C ASN A 380 -4.66 33.63 -0.10
N TYR A 381 -5.22 33.01 0.92
CA TYR A 381 -4.65 31.78 1.52
C TYR A 381 -5.73 30.99 2.26
N PHE A 382 -5.44 29.73 2.55
CA PHE A 382 -6.24 28.89 3.43
C PHE A 382 -5.61 28.78 4.83
N ASP A 383 -4.47 28.09 4.95
CA ASP A 383 -3.84 27.70 6.22
C ASP A 383 -2.34 28.02 6.30
N THR A 384 -1.73 28.48 5.22
CA THR A 384 -0.28 28.67 5.13
C THR A 384 0.07 30.11 4.76
N LEU A 385 1.05 30.67 5.48
CA LEU A 385 1.55 32.02 5.28
C LEU A 385 3.04 32.00 4.90
N LEU A 386 3.41 32.78 3.88
CA LEU A 386 4.79 33.07 3.52
C LEU A 386 5.23 34.39 4.17
N ILE A 387 6.27 34.35 4.98
CA ILE A 387 6.66 35.45 5.87
C ILE A 387 8.12 35.86 5.62
N GLU A 388 8.39 37.19 5.67
CA GLU A 388 9.73 37.75 5.64
C GLU A 388 10.22 38.05 7.05
N GLY A 389 11.45 37.61 7.40
CA GLY A 389 12.06 37.86 8.68
C GLY A 389 13.48 37.30 8.78
N PRO A 390 14.20 37.62 9.85
CA PRO A 390 15.55 37.11 10.10
C PRO A 390 15.48 35.61 10.51
N THR A 391 15.41 34.75 9.51
CA THR A 391 15.08 33.31 9.67
C THR A 391 15.96 32.59 10.67
N GLU A 392 17.30 32.86 10.71
CA GLU A 392 18.21 32.20 11.64
C GLU A 392 17.91 32.59 13.09
N LYS A 393 17.62 33.89 13.38
CA LYS A 393 17.22 34.32 14.73
C LYS A 393 15.88 33.72 15.14
N ILE A 394 14.89 33.76 14.24
CA ILE A 394 13.57 33.19 14.48
C ILE A 394 13.66 31.68 14.73
N LYS A 395 14.49 30.96 13.97
CA LYS A 395 14.72 29.52 14.12
C LYS A 395 15.28 29.17 15.50
N LEU A 396 16.27 29.92 15.98
CA LEU A 396 16.83 29.69 17.32
C LEU A 396 15.75 29.85 18.40
N VAL A 397 14.96 30.91 18.33
CA VAL A 397 13.86 31.16 19.29
C VAL A 397 12.78 30.10 19.17
N ALA A 398 12.44 29.65 17.95
CA ALA A 398 11.47 28.60 17.72
C ALA A 398 11.92 27.25 18.31
N GLU A 399 13.18 26.88 18.13
CA GLU A 399 13.76 25.65 18.71
C GLU A 399 13.76 25.68 20.25
N GLU A 400 14.10 26.83 20.86
CA GLU A 400 13.99 27.04 22.32
C GLU A 400 12.57 26.80 22.83
N ASN A 401 11.56 27.20 22.04
CA ASN A 401 10.13 27.07 22.34
C ASN A 401 9.52 25.75 21.84
N LYS A 402 10.34 24.83 21.29
CA LYS A 402 9.93 23.51 20.81
C LYS A 402 8.88 23.55 19.69
N ILE A 403 9.06 24.48 18.75
CA ILE A 403 8.23 24.58 17.55
C ILE A 403 9.11 24.60 16.30
N ASN A 404 8.54 24.15 15.16
CA ASN A 404 9.21 24.11 13.87
C ASN A 404 8.40 24.86 12.82
N PHE A 405 9.09 25.69 12.02
CA PHE A 405 8.59 26.32 10.82
C PHE A 405 9.29 25.76 9.59
N ASN A 406 8.78 26.03 8.41
CA ASN A 406 9.47 25.71 7.15
C ASN A 406 10.37 26.89 6.72
N TYR A 407 11.67 26.76 6.90
CA TYR A 407 12.68 27.78 6.51
C TYR A 407 13.08 27.58 5.06
N ILE A 408 12.86 28.60 4.22
CA ILE A 408 13.05 28.57 2.76
C ILE A 408 14.45 29.08 2.40
N ASP A 409 14.79 30.25 2.95
CA ASP A 409 16.09 30.88 2.81
C ASP A 409 16.38 31.80 4.02
N ASN A 410 17.44 32.60 4.00
CA ASN A 410 17.85 33.47 5.11
C ASN A 410 16.86 34.63 5.42
N LYS A 411 15.82 34.80 4.60
CA LYS A 411 14.84 35.89 4.72
C LYS A 411 13.40 35.42 4.73
N HIS A 412 13.14 34.20 4.23
CA HIS A 412 11.78 33.72 4.05
C HIS A 412 11.54 32.38 4.76
N PHE A 413 10.38 32.26 5.36
CA PHE A 413 9.90 31.02 5.96
C PHE A 413 8.37 30.95 5.80
N SER A 414 7.82 29.76 5.91
CA SER A 414 6.37 29.58 5.91
C SER A 414 5.88 28.88 7.17
N ILE A 415 4.62 29.13 7.50
CA ILE A 415 3.92 28.58 8.66
C ILE A 415 2.60 27.99 8.16
N SER A 416 2.38 26.71 8.42
CA SER A 416 1.13 26.03 8.11
C SER A 416 0.35 25.72 9.39
N ILE A 417 -0.84 26.26 9.52
CA ILE A 417 -1.74 26.01 10.64
C ILE A 417 -2.49 24.69 10.40
N ASN A 418 -2.73 23.95 11.46
CA ASN A 418 -3.35 22.63 11.38
C ASN A 418 -4.43 22.43 12.45
N GLU A 419 -5.12 21.30 12.38
CA GLU A 419 -6.24 20.95 13.25
C GLU A 419 -5.90 21.00 14.74
N ALA A 420 -4.67 20.59 15.11
CA ALA A 420 -4.22 20.55 16.50
C ALA A 420 -3.83 21.92 17.05
N THR A 421 -3.82 22.96 16.23
CA THR A 421 -3.44 24.33 16.64
C THR A 421 -4.51 24.95 17.54
N SER A 422 -4.06 25.60 18.63
CA SER A 422 -4.87 26.35 19.57
C SER A 422 -4.57 27.86 19.52
N LEU A 423 -5.40 28.66 20.17
CA LEU A 423 -5.14 30.11 20.36
C LEU A 423 -3.81 30.38 21.09
N ASN A 424 -3.48 29.56 22.09
CA ASN A 424 -2.21 29.66 22.79
C ASN A 424 -1.01 29.40 21.86
N ASP A 425 -1.18 28.53 20.87
CA ASP A 425 -0.14 28.28 19.87
C ASP A 425 0.04 29.48 18.95
N ILE A 426 -1.05 30.18 18.55
CA ILE A 426 -0.96 31.42 17.77
C ILE A 426 -0.22 32.49 18.58
N GLN A 427 -0.53 32.66 19.87
CA GLN A 427 0.21 33.58 20.74
C GLN A 427 1.69 33.24 20.77
N LEU A 428 2.02 31.96 21.00
CA LEU A 428 3.40 31.48 21.04
C LEU A 428 4.15 31.71 19.72
N ILE A 429 3.50 31.47 18.58
CA ILE A 429 4.07 31.74 17.25
C ILE A 429 4.40 33.23 17.09
N VAL A 430 3.47 34.11 17.48
CA VAL A 430 3.67 35.57 17.41
C VAL A 430 4.81 36.00 18.33
N ASP A 431 4.88 35.48 19.56
CA ASP A 431 5.93 35.77 20.53
C ASP A 431 7.32 35.36 20.00
N VAL A 432 7.41 34.16 19.41
CA VAL A 432 8.66 33.63 18.83
C VAL A 432 9.13 34.51 17.67
N ILE A 433 8.21 34.89 16.77
CA ILE A 433 8.57 35.70 15.61
C ILE A 433 8.95 37.13 16.06
N ALA A 434 8.19 37.72 16.97
CA ALA A 434 8.48 39.06 17.52
C ALA A 434 9.84 39.07 18.18
N LYS A 435 10.16 38.12 19.09
CA LYS A 435 11.44 37.99 19.75
C LYS A 435 12.59 37.83 18.76
N GLY A 436 12.45 36.94 17.78
CA GLY A 436 13.48 36.70 16.74
C GLY A 436 13.66 37.89 15.81
N ALA A 437 12.63 38.72 15.60
CA ALA A 437 12.68 39.93 14.80
C ALA A 437 12.98 41.21 15.63
N GLU A 438 13.23 41.07 16.93
CA GLU A 438 13.52 42.17 17.86
C GLU A 438 12.36 43.21 17.89
N LYS A 439 11.11 42.72 18.01
CA LYS A 439 9.89 43.52 18.08
C LYS A 439 9.06 43.17 19.33
N ASP A 440 8.16 44.05 19.70
CA ASP A 440 7.19 43.78 20.75
C ASP A 440 6.11 42.81 20.25
N SER A 441 5.77 41.82 21.06
CA SER A 441 4.73 40.87 20.77
C SER A 441 3.36 41.48 21.09
N VAL A 442 2.46 41.47 20.11
CA VAL A 442 1.07 41.88 20.27
C VAL A 442 0.17 40.98 19.44
N ILE A 443 -0.76 40.27 20.10
CA ILE A 443 -1.82 39.57 19.41
C ILE A 443 -3.01 40.49 19.17
N THR A 444 -3.66 40.35 18.02
CA THR A 444 -4.93 41.03 17.79
C THR A 444 -6.04 40.31 18.54
N SER A 445 -7.04 41.08 19.05
CA SER A 445 -8.25 40.47 19.61
C SER A 445 -8.96 39.62 18.55
N GLN A 446 -9.58 38.54 18.96
CA GLN A 446 -10.53 37.81 18.11
C GLN A 446 -11.69 38.75 17.76
N GLY A 447 -11.63 39.43 16.61
CA GLY A 447 -12.73 40.11 15.98
C GLY A 447 -13.17 39.33 14.75
N THR A 448 -14.35 39.59 14.22
CA THR A 448 -14.80 39.04 12.93
C THR A 448 -13.88 39.53 11.82
N SER A 449 -12.76 38.81 11.64
CA SER A 449 -11.82 39.08 10.54
C SER A 449 -12.43 38.58 9.23
N GLU A 450 -12.35 39.41 8.20
CA GLU A 450 -12.79 39.02 6.86
C GLU A 450 -11.96 37.81 6.37
N SER A 451 -12.63 36.79 5.85
CA SER A 451 -11.96 35.64 5.24
C SER A 451 -11.00 36.08 4.14
N LYS A 452 -9.86 35.39 4.03
CA LYS A 452 -8.86 35.61 2.99
C LYS A 452 -9.03 34.67 1.79
N ILE A 453 -10.10 33.93 1.76
CA ILE A 453 -10.52 33.17 0.59
C ILE A 453 -11.25 34.12 -0.36
N PRO A 454 -10.84 34.27 -1.63
CA PRO A 454 -11.56 35.14 -2.58
C PRO A 454 -12.98 34.65 -2.77
N LYS A 455 -13.93 35.56 -2.92
CA LYS A 455 -15.37 35.25 -3.05
C LYS A 455 -15.65 34.23 -4.15
N ASP A 456 -15.00 34.37 -5.31
CA ASP A 456 -15.16 33.47 -6.46
C ASP A 456 -14.64 32.08 -6.22
N TYR A 457 -13.85 31.87 -5.15
CA TYR A 457 -13.24 30.57 -4.75
C TYR A 457 -13.88 29.98 -3.49
N VAL A 458 -14.88 30.63 -2.92
CA VAL A 458 -15.64 30.05 -1.80
C VAL A 458 -16.50 28.90 -2.32
N ARG A 459 -16.44 27.77 -1.62
CA ARG A 459 -17.28 26.61 -1.89
C ARG A 459 -18.75 26.91 -1.61
N GLU A 460 -19.60 26.73 -2.59
CA GLU A 460 -21.05 26.88 -2.48
C GLU A 460 -21.78 25.54 -2.43
N SER A 461 -21.18 24.51 -3.03
CA SER A 461 -21.76 23.17 -3.09
C SER A 461 -21.78 22.49 -1.73
N LYS A 462 -22.83 21.74 -1.49
CA LYS A 462 -22.90 20.82 -0.34
C LYS A 462 -22.10 19.57 -0.64
N PHE A 463 -21.59 18.90 0.39
CA PHE A 463 -20.88 17.64 0.30
C PHE A 463 -21.31 16.68 1.42
N LEU A 464 -21.05 15.39 1.27
CA LEU A 464 -21.38 14.34 2.23
C LEU A 464 -22.87 14.34 2.66
N GLN A 465 -23.75 14.50 1.67
CA GLN A 465 -25.21 14.58 1.92
C GLN A 465 -25.85 13.20 2.13
N THR A 466 -25.12 12.10 1.90
CA THR A 466 -25.64 10.76 2.12
C THR A 466 -25.82 10.45 3.60
N LYS A 467 -26.77 9.60 3.93
CA LYS A 467 -27.18 9.28 5.32
C LYS A 467 -26.00 8.85 6.19
N ILE A 468 -25.05 8.06 5.65
CA ILE A 468 -23.94 7.51 6.40
C ILE A 468 -23.09 8.58 7.09
N PHE A 469 -22.91 9.74 6.45
CA PHE A 469 -22.13 10.85 6.98
C PHE A 469 -22.90 11.75 7.94
N ASN A 470 -24.18 11.43 8.24
CA ASN A 470 -25.08 12.30 9.01
C ASN A 470 -25.72 11.61 10.23
N ILE A 471 -25.31 10.37 10.57
CA ILE A 471 -25.95 9.61 11.63
C ILE A 471 -25.00 9.03 12.71
N HIS A 472 -23.68 8.99 12.48
CA HIS A 472 -22.75 8.31 13.39
C HIS A 472 -21.79 9.28 14.12
N HIS A 473 -22.33 10.37 14.69
CA HIS A 473 -21.55 11.44 15.33
C HIS A 473 -21.26 11.20 16.83
N SER A 474 -21.77 10.15 17.43
CA SER A 474 -21.43 9.76 18.82
C SER A 474 -20.50 8.54 18.82
N GLU A 475 -19.64 8.43 19.86
CA GLU A 475 -18.73 7.26 20.00
C GLU A 475 -19.47 5.94 19.95
N THR A 476 -20.59 5.82 20.67
CA THR A 476 -21.38 4.59 20.70
C THR A 476 -21.96 4.24 19.33
N SER A 477 -22.45 5.23 18.59
CA SER A 477 -23.01 5.01 17.25
C SER A 477 -21.93 4.59 16.27
N LEU A 478 -20.79 5.30 16.24
CA LEU A 478 -19.68 4.95 15.37
C LEU A 478 -19.09 3.58 15.71
N MET A 479 -18.86 3.28 17.00
CA MET A 479 -18.34 1.98 17.43
C MET A 479 -19.24 0.83 16.97
N ARG A 480 -20.57 0.98 17.09
CA ARG A 480 -21.52 -0.03 16.61
C ARG A 480 -21.49 -0.16 15.09
N TYR A 481 -21.37 0.94 14.38
CA TYR A 481 -21.22 0.92 12.92
C TYR A 481 -19.96 0.16 12.51
N ILE A 482 -18.79 0.52 13.07
CA ILE A 482 -17.52 -0.19 12.81
C ILE A 482 -17.66 -1.69 13.09
N LYS A 483 -18.31 -2.06 14.21
CA LYS A 483 -18.53 -3.47 14.57
C LYS A 483 -19.47 -4.18 13.60
N ASN A 484 -20.47 -3.49 13.07
CA ASN A 484 -21.36 -4.06 12.06
C ASN A 484 -20.64 -4.32 10.74
N LEU A 485 -19.69 -3.45 10.36
CA LEU A 485 -18.84 -3.69 9.20
C LEU A 485 -17.91 -4.89 9.43
N GLU A 486 -17.24 -4.93 10.58
CA GLU A 486 -16.32 -6.00 10.97
C GLU A 486 -16.97 -7.39 10.90
N ARG A 487 -18.24 -7.52 11.31
CA ARG A 487 -18.98 -8.78 11.27
C ARG A 487 -19.24 -9.34 9.86
N LYS A 488 -19.09 -8.51 8.82
CA LYS A 488 -19.27 -8.92 7.43
C LYS A 488 -17.97 -9.44 6.81
N ASP A 489 -16.86 -9.42 7.56
CA ASP A 489 -15.51 -9.64 7.03
C ASP A 489 -14.80 -10.79 7.74
N LEU A 490 -13.99 -11.53 6.99
CA LEU A 490 -12.99 -12.46 7.54
C LEU A 490 -11.62 -11.79 7.67
N SER A 491 -10.93 -12.13 8.75
CA SER A 491 -9.55 -11.71 9.02
C SER A 491 -8.82 -12.84 9.78
N LEU A 492 -7.53 -12.66 10.08
CA LEU A 492 -6.77 -13.64 10.88
C LEU A 492 -7.33 -13.86 12.30
N THR A 493 -8.26 -13.04 12.76
CA THR A 493 -8.95 -13.26 14.05
C THR A 493 -10.03 -14.35 13.97
N HIS A 494 -10.38 -14.80 12.77
CA HIS A 494 -11.37 -15.84 12.54
C HIS A 494 -10.74 -17.18 12.17
N SER A 495 -9.76 -17.15 11.26
CA SER A 495 -9.12 -18.34 10.70
C SER A 495 -7.79 -17.99 10.05
N MET A 496 -7.00 -19.00 9.77
CA MET A 496 -5.87 -18.90 8.85
C MET A 496 -6.31 -18.31 7.49
N ILE A 497 -5.46 -17.47 6.91
CA ILE A 497 -5.62 -16.96 5.55
C ILE A 497 -4.46 -17.50 4.72
N SER A 498 -4.65 -18.63 4.06
CA SER A 498 -3.62 -19.39 3.35
C SER A 498 -3.39 -18.90 1.91
N LEU A 499 -3.16 -17.60 1.75
CA LEU A 499 -3.00 -16.96 0.44
C LEU A 499 -1.58 -17.10 -0.12
N GLY A 500 -1.36 -17.94 -1.10
CA GLY A 500 -0.14 -17.92 -1.90
C GLY A 500 -0.21 -16.85 -3.01
N SER A 501 0.77 -16.20 -3.34
CA SER A 501 2.10 -15.87 -2.84
C SER A 501 2.03 -14.61 -1.96
N CYS A 502 1.36 -14.68 -0.85
CA CYS A 502 1.17 -13.54 0.06
C CYS A 502 1.17 -14.00 1.51
N THR A 503 2.31 -13.90 2.16
CA THR A 503 2.50 -14.32 3.55
C THR A 503 1.58 -13.57 4.50
N MET A 504 0.55 -14.23 5.01
CA MET A 504 -0.45 -13.70 5.93
C MET A 504 -0.18 -14.17 7.36
N LYS A 505 0.95 -13.75 7.93
CA LYS A 505 1.26 -14.08 9.33
C LYS A 505 0.61 -13.12 10.32
N LEU A 506 0.29 -13.63 11.50
CA LEU A 506 -0.27 -12.81 12.57
C LEU A 506 0.78 -11.83 13.09
N ASN A 507 0.36 -10.59 13.27
CA ASN A 507 1.13 -9.51 13.87
C ASN A 507 1.01 -9.59 15.40
N ALA A 508 2.12 -9.64 16.11
CA ALA A 508 2.10 -9.64 17.56
C ALA A 508 1.64 -8.29 18.12
N ALA A 509 0.90 -8.32 19.22
CA ALA A 509 0.41 -7.09 19.86
C ALA A 509 1.57 -6.17 20.28
N SER A 510 2.68 -6.74 20.78
CA SER A 510 3.87 -5.97 21.16
C SER A 510 4.57 -5.28 19.99
N GLU A 511 4.43 -5.79 18.76
CA GLU A 511 4.92 -5.14 17.55
C GLU A 511 4.06 -3.91 17.18
N MET A 512 2.75 -4.01 17.42
CA MET A 512 1.77 -2.98 17.05
C MET A 512 1.67 -1.83 18.06
N ILE A 513 1.80 -2.09 19.36
CA ILE A 513 1.64 -1.09 20.43
C ILE A 513 2.45 0.19 20.19
N PRO A 514 3.74 0.15 19.82
CA PRO A 514 4.55 1.35 19.70
C PRO A 514 4.08 2.35 18.64
N ILE A 515 3.41 1.91 17.56
CA ILE A 515 2.95 2.81 16.49
C ILE A 515 1.89 3.81 16.97
N SER A 516 1.26 3.54 18.10
CA SER A 516 0.29 4.42 18.75
C SER A 516 0.91 5.46 19.69
N TRP A 517 2.22 5.37 19.97
CA TRP A 517 2.88 6.31 20.87
C TRP A 517 3.22 7.63 20.17
N SER A 518 2.91 8.76 20.82
CA SER A 518 3.09 10.09 20.25
C SER A 518 4.52 10.40 19.82
N LYS A 519 5.50 9.80 20.47
CA LYS A 519 6.93 9.97 20.11
C LYS A 519 7.34 9.22 18.84
N TRP A 520 6.51 8.34 18.31
CA TRP A 520 6.66 7.73 17.00
C TRP A 520 5.70 8.35 16.00
N ASN A 521 4.42 8.47 16.32
CA ASN A 521 3.40 8.81 15.33
C ASN A 521 3.24 10.32 15.04
N ASN A 522 3.76 11.22 15.91
CA ASN A 522 3.61 12.68 15.73
C ASN A 522 4.86 13.38 15.20
N ILE A 523 5.87 12.66 14.72
CA ILE A 523 7.07 13.29 14.16
C ILE A 523 6.83 13.62 12.69
N HIS A 524 7.05 14.89 12.32
CA HIS A 524 6.93 15.35 10.94
C HIS A 524 8.13 14.86 10.09
N PRO A 525 7.95 14.43 8.83
CA PRO A 525 9.04 13.86 8.02
C PRO A 525 10.21 14.79 7.74
N PHE A 526 9.97 16.09 7.75
CA PHE A 526 10.98 17.10 7.41
C PHE A 526 11.50 17.89 8.62
N VAL A 527 11.35 17.37 9.84
CA VAL A 527 12.04 17.97 11.00
C VAL A 527 13.56 17.82 10.86
N PRO A 528 14.36 18.71 11.47
CA PRO A 528 15.80 18.51 11.58
C PRO A 528 16.14 17.13 12.15
N LEU A 529 17.14 16.45 11.58
CA LEU A 529 17.49 15.07 11.93
C LEU A 529 17.82 14.89 13.42
N ASN A 530 18.36 15.95 14.08
CA ASN A 530 18.62 15.94 15.52
C ASN A 530 17.35 15.93 16.38
N GLN A 531 16.18 16.15 15.79
CA GLN A 531 14.88 16.02 16.46
C GLN A 531 14.27 14.63 16.27
N ALA A 532 14.72 13.85 15.29
CA ALA A 532 14.23 12.50 14.96
C ALA A 532 15.27 11.40 15.24
N GLN A 533 16.14 11.59 16.22
CA GLN A 533 17.24 10.65 16.49
C GLN A 533 16.77 9.22 16.81
N GLY A 534 15.61 9.07 17.43
CA GLY A 534 15.01 7.75 17.66
C GLY A 534 14.70 7.03 16.37
N TYR A 535 14.10 7.75 15.41
CA TYR A 535 13.86 7.22 14.06
C TYR A 535 15.15 6.94 13.31
N GLN A 536 16.11 7.86 13.33
CA GLN A 536 17.40 7.64 12.65
C GLN A 536 18.10 6.37 13.14
N MET A 537 18.11 6.15 14.45
CA MET A 537 18.69 4.93 15.04
C MET A 537 17.92 3.66 14.68
N LEU A 538 16.59 3.73 14.63
CA LEU A 538 15.77 2.59 14.22
C LEU A 538 16.01 2.25 12.76
N ILE A 539 15.99 3.26 11.89
CA ILE A 539 16.21 3.13 10.43
C ILE A 539 17.59 2.51 10.16
N ASP A 540 18.65 3.08 10.72
CA ASP A 540 20.02 2.57 10.57
C ASP A 540 20.17 1.11 11.02
N ARG A 541 19.52 0.74 12.13
CA ARG A 541 19.53 -0.65 12.62
C ARG A 541 18.72 -1.58 11.72
N LEU A 542 17.54 -1.17 11.29
CA LEU A 542 16.70 -1.97 10.41
C LEU A 542 17.38 -2.19 9.05
N GLU A 543 17.99 -1.15 8.47
CA GLU A 543 18.76 -1.27 7.24
C GLU A 543 19.93 -2.26 7.38
N LYS A 544 20.67 -2.21 8.49
CA LYS A 544 21.73 -3.19 8.78
C LYS A 544 21.20 -4.60 8.96
N GLN A 545 20.07 -4.77 9.64
CA GLN A 545 19.42 -6.08 9.79
C GLN A 545 18.97 -6.63 8.43
N LEU A 546 18.38 -5.81 7.58
CA LEU A 546 17.96 -6.21 6.23
C LEU A 546 19.16 -6.51 5.33
N ASN A 547 20.26 -5.75 5.44
CA ASN A 547 21.51 -6.06 4.73
C ASN A 547 22.08 -7.42 5.15
N GLU A 548 22.10 -7.73 6.44
CA GLU A 548 22.54 -9.03 6.95
C GLU A 548 21.64 -10.18 6.42
N ILE A 549 20.32 -10.01 6.48
CA ILE A 549 19.34 -11.00 6.05
C ILE A 549 19.46 -11.27 4.54
N THR A 550 19.66 -10.26 3.74
CA THR A 550 19.72 -10.37 2.29
C THR A 550 21.10 -10.62 1.73
N GLY A 551 22.15 -10.41 2.53
CA GLY A 551 23.55 -10.50 2.12
C GLY A 551 24.03 -9.29 1.32
N PHE A 552 23.25 -8.22 1.25
CA PHE A 552 23.56 -7.02 0.48
C PHE A 552 24.32 -5.94 1.26
N SER A 553 24.74 -4.89 0.56
CA SER A 553 25.61 -3.85 1.10
C SER A 553 24.88 -2.54 1.43
N GLY A 554 23.68 -2.33 0.90
CA GLY A 554 22.90 -1.13 1.16
C GLY A 554 21.40 -1.37 1.03
N THR A 555 20.62 -0.64 1.84
CA THR A 555 19.16 -0.69 1.84
C THR A 555 18.58 0.72 1.74
N SER A 556 17.45 0.87 1.08
CA SER A 556 16.61 2.06 1.12
C SER A 556 15.21 1.69 1.57
N LEU A 557 14.73 2.34 2.64
CA LEU A 557 13.37 2.19 3.16
C LEU A 557 12.36 3.14 2.48
N GLN A 558 12.78 3.91 1.50
CA GLN A 558 11.94 4.91 0.85
C GLN A 558 10.73 4.31 0.11
N PRO A 559 10.82 3.18 -0.61
CA PRO A 559 9.67 2.62 -1.30
C PRO A 559 8.55 2.20 -0.33
N ASN A 560 7.36 2.73 -0.53
CA ASN A 560 6.20 2.56 0.34
C ASN A 560 5.19 1.51 -0.15
N SER A 561 5.62 0.60 -1.02
CA SER A 561 4.94 -0.64 -1.41
C SER A 561 5.91 -1.58 -2.12
N GLY A 562 5.57 -2.87 -2.27
CA GLY A 562 6.35 -3.81 -3.05
C GLY A 562 6.55 -3.35 -4.50
N ALA A 563 5.48 -2.91 -5.15
CA ALA A 563 5.53 -2.38 -6.51
C ALA A 563 6.44 -1.14 -6.65
N GLN A 564 6.48 -0.26 -5.64
CA GLN A 564 7.45 0.85 -5.61
C GLN A 564 8.88 0.36 -5.38
N GLY A 565 9.07 -0.70 -4.62
CA GLY A 565 10.36 -1.38 -4.49
C GLY A 565 10.84 -1.98 -5.82
N GLU A 566 9.94 -2.63 -6.57
CA GLU A 566 10.25 -3.10 -7.92
C GLU A 566 10.71 -1.96 -8.82
N TYR A 567 9.93 -0.91 -8.89
CA TYR A 567 10.26 0.27 -9.68
C TYR A 567 11.59 0.90 -9.25
N ALA A 568 11.79 1.10 -7.94
CA ALA A 568 13.02 1.67 -7.39
C ALA A 568 14.25 0.82 -7.74
N GLY A 569 14.16 -0.51 -7.61
CA GLY A 569 15.25 -1.42 -7.96
C GLY A 569 15.65 -1.34 -9.44
N LEU A 570 14.65 -1.30 -10.34
CA LEU A 570 14.89 -1.13 -11.77
C LEU A 570 15.48 0.24 -12.12
N MET A 571 15.04 1.31 -11.45
CA MET A 571 15.60 2.65 -11.63
C MET A 571 17.05 2.74 -11.14
N VAL A 572 17.40 2.03 -10.05
CA VAL A 572 18.79 1.90 -9.57
C VAL A 572 19.65 1.17 -10.60
N ILE A 573 19.16 0.08 -11.19
CA ILE A 573 19.86 -0.61 -12.30
C ILE A 573 20.07 0.34 -13.49
N ARG A 574 19.06 1.10 -13.89
CA ARG A 574 19.16 2.07 -14.99
C ARG A 574 20.19 3.16 -14.67
N ALA A 575 20.19 3.70 -13.47
CA ALA A 575 21.15 4.72 -13.05
C ALA A 575 22.60 4.18 -13.08
N TYR A 576 22.80 2.94 -12.62
CA TYR A 576 24.08 2.25 -12.73
C TYR A 576 24.52 2.09 -14.20
N LEU A 577 23.65 1.53 -15.06
CA LEU A 577 23.95 1.35 -16.48
C LEU A 577 24.30 2.68 -17.17
N LYS A 578 23.59 3.75 -16.84
CA LYS A 578 23.89 5.10 -17.31
C LYS A 578 25.26 5.59 -16.83
N SER A 579 25.64 5.31 -15.59
CA SER A 579 26.96 5.72 -15.04
C SER A 579 28.15 5.06 -15.75
N ILE A 580 27.94 3.90 -16.35
CA ILE A 580 28.95 3.18 -17.14
C ILE A 580 28.73 3.32 -18.66
N SER A 581 27.95 4.34 -19.09
CA SER A 581 27.65 4.65 -20.51
C SER A 581 26.97 3.49 -21.27
N GLN A 582 26.08 2.76 -20.57
CA GLN A 582 25.29 1.64 -21.14
C GLN A 582 23.78 1.89 -21.04
N GLU A 583 23.34 3.13 -21.10
CA GLU A 583 21.92 3.53 -21.02
C GLU A 583 21.04 2.96 -22.15
N HIS A 584 21.64 2.49 -23.25
CA HIS A 584 20.96 1.81 -24.34
C HIS A 584 20.39 0.44 -23.95
N ARG A 585 20.92 -0.18 -22.87
CA ARG A 585 20.42 -1.45 -22.35
C ARG A 585 19.05 -1.26 -21.76
N ASN A 586 18.04 -1.86 -22.36
CA ASN A 586 16.63 -1.68 -21.98
C ASN A 586 15.79 -2.97 -22.10
N ILE A 587 16.39 -4.11 -22.33
CA ILE A 587 15.68 -5.40 -22.35
C ILE A 587 15.64 -5.97 -20.94
N CYS A 588 14.45 -6.35 -20.48
CA CYS A 588 14.24 -7.08 -19.23
C CYS A 588 13.67 -8.49 -19.51
N LEU A 589 14.40 -9.52 -19.15
CA LEU A 589 13.90 -10.89 -19.21
C LEU A 589 13.03 -11.17 -17.99
N ILE A 590 11.87 -11.77 -18.19
CA ILE A 590 10.92 -12.06 -17.10
C ILE A 590 10.32 -13.46 -17.31
N PRO A 591 10.44 -14.39 -16.35
CA PRO A 591 9.79 -15.69 -16.43
C PRO A 591 8.26 -15.56 -16.48
N SER A 592 7.61 -16.45 -17.21
CA SER A 592 6.14 -16.47 -17.34
C SER A 592 5.43 -16.69 -15.99
N SER A 593 6.11 -17.32 -15.02
CA SER A 593 5.67 -17.51 -13.65
C SER A 593 5.68 -16.23 -12.79
N ALA A 594 6.38 -15.17 -13.23
CA ALA A 594 6.50 -13.94 -12.44
C ALA A 594 5.16 -13.27 -12.14
N HIS A 595 5.06 -12.63 -10.99
CA HIS A 595 3.90 -11.83 -10.61
C HIS A 595 3.62 -10.73 -11.65
N GLY A 596 2.34 -10.38 -11.86
CA GLY A 596 1.94 -9.40 -12.86
C GLY A 596 2.50 -7.98 -12.65
N THR A 597 2.92 -7.65 -11.43
CA THR A 597 3.59 -6.37 -11.12
C THR A 597 4.97 -6.26 -11.76
N ASN A 598 5.71 -7.36 -11.92
CA ASN A 598 7.07 -7.33 -12.48
C ASN A 598 7.11 -6.77 -13.91
N PRO A 599 6.34 -7.31 -14.89
CA PRO A 599 6.31 -6.73 -16.23
C PRO A 599 5.75 -5.30 -16.25
N ALA A 600 4.79 -4.96 -15.39
CA ALA A 600 4.27 -3.59 -15.28
C ALA A 600 5.37 -2.63 -14.80
N SER A 601 6.13 -2.99 -13.76
CA SER A 601 7.25 -2.21 -13.24
C SER A 601 8.37 -2.03 -14.26
N ALA A 602 8.68 -3.08 -15.05
CA ALA A 602 9.69 -3.01 -16.11
C ALA A 602 9.29 -2.00 -17.20
N VAL A 603 8.05 -2.03 -17.65
CA VAL A 603 7.54 -1.06 -18.63
C VAL A 603 7.55 0.37 -18.08
N MET A 604 7.16 0.58 -16.81
CA MET A 604 7.22 1.90 -16.16
C MET A 604 8.65 2.41 -16.01
N ALA A 605 9.63 1.52 -15.85
CA ALA A 605 11.04 1.85 -15.87
C ALA A 605 11.63 2.02 -17.29
N GLY A 606 10.79 2.05 -18.32
CA GLY A 606 11.22 2.22 -19.72
C GLY A 606 11.89 1.00 -20.34
N MET A 607 11.73 -0.17 -19.75
CA MET A 607 12.30 -1.43 -20.26
C MET A 607 11.31 -2.17 -21.16
N LYS A 608 11.84 -2.92 -22.10
CA LYS A 608 11.09 -3.84 -22.97
C LYS A 608 11.11 -5.23 -22.37
N VAL A 609 9.94 -5.78 -22.13
CA VAL A 609 9.76 -7.11 -21.52
C VAL A 609 9.94 -8.20 -22.58
N VAL A 610 10.80 -9.18 -22.28
CA VAL A 610 10.93 -10.41 -23.03
C VAL A 610 10.61 -11.57 -22.08
N VAL A 611 9.53 -12.28 -22.36
CA VAL A 611 9.04 -13.36 -21.51
C VAL A 611 9.84 -14.64 -21.77
N ILE A 612 10.24 -15.32 -20.69
CA ILE A 612 10.88 -16.66 -20.70
C ILE A 612 9.85 -17.69 -20.26
N GLY A 613 9.75 -18.79 -20.99
CA GLY A 613 8.87 -19.90 -20.66
C GLY A 613 9.34 -20.67 -19.41
N THR A 614 8.47 -21.55 -18.90
CA THR A 614 8.79 -22.51 -17.85
C THR A 614 8.69 -23.93 -18.41
N ASP A 615 9.45 -24.85 -17.81
CA ASP A 615 9.37 -26.28 -18.12
C ASP A 615 8.11 -26.93 -17.50
N LYS A 616 7.95 -28.21 -17.71
CA LYS A 616 6.81 -28.98 -17.17
C LYS A 616 6.84 -29.16 -15.63
N TYR A 617 7.96 -28.88 -15.00
CA TYR A 617 8.14 -28.93 -13.54
C TYR A 617 7.97 -27.55 -12.88
N GLY A 618 7.73 -26.51 -13.67
CA GLY A 618 7.55 -25.14 -13.18
C GLY A 618 8.85 -24.36 -13.03
N ASN A 619 10.00 -24.90 -13.47
CA ASN A 619 11.28 -24.22 -13.48
C ASN A 619 11.41 -23.30 -14.70
N ILE A 620 12.30 -22.32 -14.64
CA ILE A 620 12.66 -21.47 -15.77
C ILE A 620 13.25 -22.36 -16.89
N ASN A 621 12.81 -22.15 -18.13
CA ASN A 621 13.41 -22.80 -19.29
C ASN A 621 14.81 -22.23 -19.54
N GLU A 622 15.84 -22.92 -19.02
CA GLU A 622 17.23 -22.46 -19.09
C GLU A 622 17.76 -22.30 -20.52
N GLN A 623 17.37 -23.21 -21.42
CA GLN A 623 17.82 -23.15 -22.81
C GLN A 623 17.26 -21.88 -23.50
N GLU A 624 15.98 -21.62 -23.33
CA GLU A 624 15.34 -20.41 -23.84
C GLU A 624 15.92 -19.14 -23.23
N LEU A 625 16.24 -19.17 -21.91
CA LEU A 625 16.86 -18.06 -21.22
C LEU A 625 18.26 -17.75 -21.81
N LYS A 626 19.10 -18.78 -22.01
CA LYS A 626 20.43 -18.63 -22.62
C LYS A 626 20.34 -18.03 -24.03
N GLU A 627 19.49 -18.61 -24.86
CA GLU A 627 19.26 -18.12 -26.24
C GLU A 627 18.81 -16.65 -26.28
N LYS A 628 17.86 -16.28 -25.42
CA LYS A 628 17.37 -14.89 -25.35
C LYS A 628 18.38 -13.93 -24.72
N ALA A 629 19.14 -14.36 -23.72
CA ALA A 629 20.21 -13.54 -23.14
C ALA A 629 21.32 -13.25 -24.17
N GLU A 630 21.73 -14.24 -24.95
CA GLU A 630 22.71 -14.08 -26.04
C GLU A 630 22.15 -13.20 -27.17
N LEU A 631 20.91 -13.46 -27.59
CA LEU A 631 20.24 -12.66 -28.66
C LEU A 631 20.18 -11.18 -28.30
N HIS A 632 19.94 -10.88 -27.03
CA HIS A 632 19.79 -9.51 -26.55
C HIS A 632 21.03 -8.96 -25.84
N ARG A 633 22.18 -9.63 -25.95
CA ARG A 633 23.40 -9.34 -25.20
C ARG A 633 23.77 -7.85 -25.16
N GLU A 634 23.67 -7.16 -26.28
CA GLU A 634 24.01 -5.73 -26.36
C GLU A 634 22.98 -4.80 -25.64
N ASN A 635 21.74 -5.25 -25.49
CA ASN A 635 20.62 -4.46 -24.94
C ASN A 635 20.07 -5.03 -23.62
N LEU A 636 20.64 -6.14 -23.11
CA LEU A 636 20.16 -6.78 -21.88
C LEU A 636 20.45 -5.90 -20.68
N ALA A 637 19.40 -5.39 -20.04
CA ALA A 637 19.48 -4.58 -18.82
C ALA A 637 19.34 -5.44 -17.57
N ALA A 638 18.32 -6.33 -17.52
CA ALA A 638 18.03 -7.09 -16.32
C ALA A 638 17.30 -8.42 -16.59
N LEU A 639 17.40 -9.31 -15.63
CA LEU A 639 16.44 -10.39 -15.37
C LEU A 639 15.63 -10.00 -14.13
N MET A 640 14.28 -10.09 -14.18
CA MET A 640 13.45 -10.06 -12.98
C MET A 640 12.99 -11.48 -12.65
N VAL A 641 13.36 -11.99 -11.50
CA VAL A 641 13.05 -13.36 -11.05
C VAL A 641 12.46 -13.35 -9.65
N THR A 642 11.40 -14.15 -9.44
CA THR A 642 10.88 -14.45 -8.09
C THR A 642 11.53 -15.74 -7.62
N TYR A 643 12.07 -15.78 -6.39
CA TYR A 643 12.72 -16.98 -5.87
C TYR A 643 12.44 -17.17 -4.37
N PRO A 644 12.11 -18.41 -3.89
CA PRO A 644 11.67 -19.51 -4.74
C PRO A 644 10.55 -19.08 -5.67
N SER A 645 10.34 -19.82 -6.77
CA SER A 645 9.38 -19.42 -7.79
C SER A 645 7.96 -19.40 -7.23
N THR A 646 7.05 -18.63 -7.86
CA THR A 646 5.61 -18.63 -7.53
C THR A 646 4.94 -19.99 -7.75
N HIS A 647 5.68 -20.98 -8.30
CA HIS A 647 5.24 -22.36 -8.37
C HIS A 647 5.51 -23.15 -7.08
N GLY A 648 6.11 -22.53 -6.06
CA GLY A 648 6.46 -23.18 -4.79
C GLY A 648 7.69 -24.07 -4.89
N VAL A 649 8.62 -23.77 -5.78
CA VAL A 649 9.80 -24.60 -6.10
C VAL A 649 11.09 -23.80 -5.96
N PHE A 650 12.11 -24.41 -5.33
CA PHE A 650 13.48 -23.94 -5.35
C PHE A 650 14.21 -24.54 -6.55
N GLU A 651 14.52 -23.75 -7.54
CA GLU A 651 15.24 -24.17 -8.74
C GLU A 651 16.72 -24.37 -8.41
N SER A 652 17.26 -25.58 -8.64
CA SER A 652 18.65 -25.94 -8.32
C SER A 652 19.67 -25.18 -9.16
N SER A 653 19.30 -24.81 -10.38
CA SER A 653 20.15 -24.11 -11.36
C SER A 653 20.14 -22.58 -11.24
N ILE A 654 19.57 -22.01 -10.19
CA ILE A 654 19.38 -20.55 -10.09
C ILE A 654 20.71 -19.76 -10.22
N GLN A 655 21.82 -20.27 -9.68
CA GLN A 655 23.13 -19.61 -9.79
C GLN A 655 23.67 -19.61 -11.23
N GLU A 656 23.43 -20.67 -12.00
CA GLU A 656 23.74 -20.74 -13.42
C GLU A 656 22.88 -19.74 -14.21
N ILE A 657 21.60 -19.65 -13.89
CA ILE A 657 20.67 -18.71 -14.50
C ILE A 657 21.16 -17.26 -14.28
N THR A 658 21.48 -16.90 -13.05
CA THR A 658 21.96 -15.54 -12.72
C THR A 658 23.31 -15.23 -13.38
N LYS A 659 24.20 -16.24 -13.41
CA LYS A 659 25.50 -16.11 -14.10
C LYS A 659 25.34 -15.83 -15.59
N VAL A 660 24.41 -16.50 -16.29
CA VAL A 660 24.14 -16.24 -17.72
C VAL A 660 23.77 -14.78 -17.95
N ILE A 661 23.00 -14.17 -17.05
CA ILE A 661 22.60 -12.77 -17.15
C ILE A 661 23.82 -11.84 -17.00
N HIS A 662 24.66 -12.08 -15.97
CA HIS A 662 25.88 -11.31 -15.74
C HIS A 662 26.89 -11.44 -16.89
N ASP A 663 27.09 -12.64 -17.43
CA ASP A 663 27.99 -12.91 -18.57
C ASP A 663 27.53 -12.16 -19.85
N ASN A 664 26.23 -11.79 -19.94
CA ASN A 664 25.65 -11.00 -21.01
C ASN A 664 25.47 -9.51 -20.65
N GLY A 665 26.04 -9.04 -19.54
CA GLY A 665 26.08 -7.64 -19.12
C GLY A 665 24.82 -7.12 -18.45
N GLY A 666 23.85 -7.98 -18.17
CA GLY A 666 22.63 -7.63 -17.42
C GLY A 666 22.82 -7.69 -15.90
N GLN A 667 21.89 -7.10 -15.16
CA GLN A 667 21.79 -7.18 -13.71
C GLN A 667 20.66 -8.14 -13.31
N VAL A 668 20.72 -8.72 -12.12
CA VAL A 668 19.69 -9.62 -11.61
C VAL A 668 18.87 -8.91 -10.53
N TYR A 669 17.61 -8.70 -10.86
CA TYR A 669 16.61 -8.22 -9.91
C TYR A 669 15.83 -9.41 -9.36
N MET A 670 15.82 -9.59 -8.03
CA MET A 670 15.03 -10.63 -7.36
C MET A 670 13.79 -10.02 -6.69
N ASP A 671 12.64 -10.56 -7.03
CA ASP A 671 11.40 -10.29 -6.29
C ASP A 671 11.44 -11.03 -4.94
N GLY A 672 11.50 -10.25 -3.85
CA GLY A 672 11.59 -10.76 -2.48
C GLY A 672 10.24 -11.02 -1.82
N ALA A 673 9.15 -11.14 -2.59
CA ALA A 673 7.84 -11.51 -2.04
C ALA A 673 7.88 -12.83 -1.27
N ASN A 674 8.72 -13.77 -1.70
CA ASN A 674 8.85 -15.12 -1.14
C ASN A 674 9.99 -15.26 -0.11
N MET A 675 10.44 -14.17 0.51
CA MET A 675 11.48 -14.19 1.56
C MET A 675 11.12 -15.07 2.77
N ASN A 676 9.86 -15.39 2.98
CA ASN A 676 9.43 -16.28 4.06
C ASN A 676 9.95 -17.71 3.92
N ALA A 677 10.43 -18.09 2.72
CA ALA A 677 11.12 -19.34 2.46
C ALA A 677 12.67 -19.25 2.54
N GLN A 678 13.24 -18.06 2.77
CA GLN A 678 14.67 -17.83 2.61
C GLN A 678 15.38 -17.43 3.90
N VAL A 679 14.75 -16.59 4.74
CA VAL A 679 15.41 -15.94 5.88
C VAL A 679 16.13 -16.94 6.78
N GLY A 680 17.44 -16.77 6.95
CA GLY A 680 18.30 -17.61 7.78
C GLY A 680 18.68 -18.97 7.17
N LEU A 681 18.18 -19.31 5.98
CA LEU A 681 18.50 -20.56 5.25
C LEU A 681 19.27 -20.31 3.96
N THR A 682 18.90 -19.26 3.23
CA THR A 682 19.57 -18.73 2.04
C THR A 682 19.41 -17.21 2.00
N ASN A 683 19.95 -16.54 1.00
CA ASN A 683 19.71 -15.11 0.78
C ASN A 683 19.87 -14.70 -0.69
N PRO A 684 19.30 -13.55 -1.10
CA PRO A 684 19.38 -13.05 -2.47
C PRO A 684 20.80 -12.91 -3.02
N HIS A 685 21.77 -12.48 -2.21
CA HIS A 685 23.15 -12.31 -2.66
C HIS A 685 23.82 -13.63 -3.04
N ILE A 686 23.65 -14.69 -2.24
CA ILE A 686 24.19 -16.04 -2.56
C ILE A 686 23.53 -16.61 -3.80
N ILE A 687 22.26 -16.33 -4.01
CA ILE A 687 21.50 -16.72 -5.21
C ILE A 687 22.06 -16.06 -6.48
N GLY A 688 22.74 -14.91 -6.34
CA GLY A 688 23.34 -14.16 -7.43
C GLY A 688 22.52 -12.92 -7.85
N ALA A 689 21.62 -12.45 -7.01
CA ALA A 689 20.90 -11.20 -7.26
C ALA A 689 21.78 -9.96 -6.97
N ASP A 690 21.52 -8.88 -7.71
CA ASP A 690 22.14 -7.56 -7.52
C ASP A 690 21.23 -6.60 -6.76
N VAL A 691 19.92 -6.76 -6.93
CA VAL A 691 18.86 -6.00 -6.26
C VAL A 691 17.78 -6.95 -5.80
N CYS A 692 17.26 -6.72 -4.60
CA CYS A 692 16.05 -7.38 -4.12
C CYS A 692 15.14 -6.35 -3.46
N HIS A 693 13.84 -6.30 -3.84
CA HIS A 693 12.88 -5.63 -2.98
C HIS A 693 12.34 -6.61 -1.94
N LEU A 694 11.95 -6.08 -0.81
CA LEU A 694 11.30 -6.84 0.26
C LEU A 694 9.87 -6.35 0.44
N ASN A 695 8.97 -7.23 0.82
CA ASN A 695 7.64 -6.87 1.27
C ASN A 695 7.60 -7.00 2.79
N LEU A 696 7.82 -5.89 3.52
CA LEU A 696 7.80 -5.94 4.99
C LEU A 696 6.41 -6.30 5.54
N HIS A 697 5.36 -6.04 4.75
CA HIS A 697 3.98 -6.45 5.04
C HIS A 697 3.67 -7.93 4.71
N LYS A 698 4.70 -8.73 4.43
CA LYS A 698 4.64 -10.20 4.28
C LYS A 698 5.55 -10.84 5.34
N THR A 699 6.78 -11.16 4.98
CA THR A 699 7.76 -11.86 5.81
C THR A 699 8.06 -11.17 7.14
N PHE A 700 8.05 -9.84 7.18
CA PHE A 700 8.47 -9.04 8.34
C PHE A 700 7.30 -8.38 9.11
N ALA A 701 6.15 -9.03 9.09
CA ALA A 701 5.02 -8.83 9.98
C ALA A 701 4.36 -7.42 10.01
N ILE A 702 4.58 -6.53 9.04
CA ILE A 702 3.71 -5.36 8.91
C ILE A 702 2.32 -5.86 8.50
N PRO A 703 1.23 -5.39 9.13
CA PRO A 703 -0.11 -5.89 8.85
C PRO A 703 -0.55 -5.57 7.42
N HIS A 704 -1.33 -6.46 6.83
CA HIS A 704 -1.88 -6.28 5.49
C HIS A 704 -2.99 -5.22 5.40
N GLY A 705 -3.70 -4.93 6.50
CA GLY A 705 -4.65 -3.82 6.64
C GLY A 705 -5.74 -3.75 5.58
N GLY A 706 -6.16 -4.90 5.02
CA GLY A 706 -7.12 -4.93 3.92
C GLY A 706 -6.54 -4.54 2.53
N GLY A 707 -5.21 -4.44 2.42
CA GLY A 707 -4.49 -4.05 1.21
C GLY A 707 -3.49 -2.92 1.43
N GLY A 708 -2.94 -2.82 2.61
CA GLY A 708 -1.95 -1.86 3.10
C GLY A 708 -2.24 -1.40 4.52
N PRO A 709 -1.17 -1.06 5.27
CA PRO A 709 0.00 -0.27 4.83
C PRO A 709 1.03 -1.08 4.04
N GLY A 710 1.48 -0.53 2.92
CA GLY A 710 2.57 -1.07 2.14
C GLY A 710 3.93 -0.55 2.59
N VAL A 711 4.95 -1.43 2.60
CA VAL A 711 6.37 -1.06 2.76
C VAL A 711 7.21 -2.01 1.93
N GLY A 712 8.03 -1.48 1.04
CA GLY A 712 8.77 -2.27 0.06
C GLY A 712 10.22 -1.82 -0.11
N PRO A 713 11.10 -1.93 0.92
CA PRO A 713 12.48 -1.52 0.79
C PRO A 713 13.21 -2.30 -0.30
N ILE A 714 14.21 -1.66 -0.87
CA ILE A 714 15.18 -2.33 -1.76
C ILE A 714 16.50 -2.52 -1.03
N CYS A 715 17.08 -3.71 -1.20
CA CYS A 715 18.43 -4.04 -0.77
C CYS A 715 19.28 -4.28 -2.02
N VAL A 716 20.52 -3.78 -2.05
CA VAL A 716 21.34 -3.77 -3.26
C VAL A 716 22.79 -4.19 -3.01
N ALA A 717 23.40 -4.79 -4.03
CA ALA A 717 24.83 -5.11 -4.07
C ALA A 717 25.68 -3.84 -4.00
N LYS A 718 26.95 -3.98 -3.61
CA LYS A 718 27.85 -2.87 -3.30
C LYS A 718 27.98 -1.83 -4.43
N HIS A 719 28.05 -2.26 -5.69
CA HIS A 719 28.18 -1.37 -6.85
C HIS A 719 26.94 -0.52 -7.11
N LEU A 720 25.79 -0.90 -6.59
CA LEU A 720 24.51 -0.22 -6.74
C LEU A 720 24.18 0.76 -5.60
N VAL A 721 24.90 0.70 -4.47
CA VAL A 721 24.66 1.56 -3.30
C VAL A 721 24.67 3.07 -3.64
N PRO A 722 25.56 3.59 -4.49
CA PRO A 722 25.56 5.02 -4.82
C PRO A 722 24.28 5.52 -5.49
N PHE A 723 23.48 4.62 -6.08
CA PHE A 723 22.29 4.97 -6.86
C PHE A 723 20.99 4.82 -6.07
N LEU A 724 21.04 4.45 -4.77
CA LEU A 724 19.84 4.36 -3.92
C LEU A 724 19.06 5.69 -3.90
N PRO A 725 17.71 5.64 -3.81
CA PRO A 725 16.85 6.83 -3.87
C PRO A 725 17.20 7.93 -2.89
N ASN A 726 17.05 9.19 -3.30
CA ASN A 726 17.22 10.37 -2.46
C ASN A 726 15.91 11.16 -2.30
N ASN A 727 15.94 12.23 -1.52
CA ASN A 727 14.80 13.13 -1.33
C ASN A 727 15.25 14.59 -1.45
N PRO A 728 14.46 15.48 -2.08
CA PRO A 728 14.87 16.87 -2.35
C PRO A 728 14.89 17.78 -1.12
N ILE A 729 14.28 17.34 0.00
CA ILE A 729 14.20 18.13 1.24
C ILE A 729 15.20 17.60 2.28
N ILE A 730 15.24 16.29 2.47
CA ILE A 730 16.19 15.61 3.37
C ILE A 730 17.11 14.73 2.54
N ASN A 731 18.38 15.06 2.49
CA ASN A 731 19.36 14.23 1.78
C ASN A 731 19.60 12.91 2.53
N VAL A 732 19.26 11.79 1.91
CA VAL A 732 19.38 10.44 2.48
C VAL A 732 20.30 9.52 1.68
N SER A 733 20.92 10.00 0.60
CA SER A 733 21.74 9.21 -0.29
C SER A 733 22.88 10.03 -0.94
N SER A 734 23.54 9.47 -1.94
CA SER A 734 24.66 10.08 -2.62
C SER A 734 24.25 11.13 -3.69
N LYS A 735 25.20 11.75 -4.36
CA LYS A 735 24.94 12.66 -5.49
C LYS A 735 24.55 11.92 -6.77
N GLU A 736 24.90 10.64 -6.90
CA GLU A 736 24.58 9.79 -8.06
C GLU A 736 23.22 9.11 -7.95
N SER A 737 22.54 9.34 -6.85
CA SER A 737 21.28 8.70 -6.48
C SER A 737 20.15 8.98 -7.49
N VAL A 738 19.25 8.01 -7.61
CA VAL A 738 17.93 8.23 -8.22
C VAL A 738 17.18 9.30 -7.40
N LYS A 739 16.40 10.13 -8.06
CA LYS A 739 15.51 11.10 -7.40
C LYS A 739 14.44 10.38 -6.57
N SER A 740 13.48 11.10 -6.03
CA SER A 740 12.45 10.53 -5.13
C SER A 740 11.66 9.40 -5.78
N ILE A 741 11.42 8.34 -4.99
CA ILE A 741 10.52 7.22 -5.31
C ILE A 741 9.19 7.37 -4.55
N SER A 742 9.20 8.01 -3.39
CA SER A 742 8.02 8.37 -2.60
C SER A 742 8.13 9.79 -2.07
N ALA A 743 7.05 10.36 -1.56
CA ALA A 743 7.00 11.72 -1.04
C ALA A 743 7.89 11.93 0.18
N ALA A 744 7.91 10.96 1.10
CA ALA A 744 8.69 11.03 2.34
C ALA A 744 10.08 10.38 2.18
N PRO A 745 11.11 10.87 2.91
CA PRO A 745 12.47 10.34 2.80
C PRO A 745 12.61 8.83 3.10
N TRP A 746 11.79 8.31 4.00
CA TRP A 746 11.76 6.91 4.42
C TRP A 746 10.38 6.25 4.24
N GLY A 747 9.59 6.74 3.28
CA GLY A 747 8.30 6.16 2.93
C GLY A 747 7.37 6.00 4.13
N SER A 748 6.95 4.78 4.42
CA SER A 748 6.05 4.44 5.54
C SER A 748 6.84 4.18 6.84
N ALA A 749 7.61 5.16 7.30
CA ALA A 749 8.56 5.03 8.41
C ALA A 749 7.95 4.50 9.72
N LEU A 750 6.72 4.91 10.05
CA LEU A 750 6.03 4.43 11.27
C LEU A 750 5.80 2.91 11.24
N ALA A 751 5.45 2.36 10.08
CA ALA A 751 5.24 0.93 9.93
C ALA A 751 6.55 0.12 10.09
N CYS A 752 7.70 0.71 9.80
CA CYS A 752 9.01 0.06 10.00
C CYS A 752 9.30 -0.30 11.46
N VAL A 753 8.65 0.38 12.41
CA VAL A 753 8.74 0.05 13.85
C VAL A 753 8.28 -1.40 14.11
N ILE A 754 7.28 -1.87 13.37
CA ILE A 754 6.72 -3.23 13.48
C ILE A 754 7.76 -4.27 13.04
N SER A 755 8.33 -4.11 11.83
CA SER A 755 9.34 -5.04 11.31
C SER A 755 10.62 -5.02 12.16
N TYR A 756 11.01 -3.87 12.66
CA TYR A 756 12.13 -3.79 13.60
C TYR A 756 11.84 -4.61 14.85
N GLY A 757 10.61 -4.51 15.40
CA GLY A 757 10.18 -5.31 16.56
C GLY A 757 10.20 -6.81 16.27
N TYR A 758 9.65 -7.23 15.14
CA TYR A 758 9.64 -8.61 14.68
C TYR A 758 11.07 -9.21 14.63
N ILE A 759 12.01 -8.53 13.97
CA ILE A 759 13.39 -8.98 13.84
C ILE A 759 14.08 -9.02 15.22
N CYS A 760 13.91 -7.99 16.04
CA CYS A 760 14.54 -7.92 17.38
C CYS A 760 14.01 -8.98 18.33
N MET A 761 12.71 -9.29 18.30
CA MET A 761 12.12 -10.26 19.23
C MET A 761 12.39 -11.72 18.80
N LEU A 762 12.50 -11.99 17.52
CA LEU A 762 12.86 -13.32 17.03
C LEU A 762 14.38 -13.57 17.06
N GLY A 763 15.20 -12.56 16.75
CA GLY A 763 16.64 -12.72 16.59
C GLY A 763 17.00 -13.72 15.48
N ALA A 764 18.27 -13.98 15.28
CA ALA A 764 18.76 -14.87 14.22
C ALA A 764 18.11 -16.28 14.23
N LYS A 765 18.06 -16.89 15.42
CA LYS A 765 17.51 -18.26 15.57
C LYS A 765 16.00 -18.29 15.35
N GLY A 766 15.26 -17.32 15.88
CA GLY A 766 13.81 -17.27 15.71
C GLY A 766 13.42 -17.01 14.26
N LEU A 767 14.12 -16.14 13.55
CA LEU A 767 13.90 -15.88 12.11
C LEU A 767 14.14 -17.14 11.27
N LYS A 768 15.27 -17.85 11.51
CA LYS A 768 15.55 -19.14 10.84
C LYS A 768 14.45 -20.15 11.12
N SER A 769 14.05 -20.29 12.38
CA SER A 769 12.98 -21.22 12.74
C SER A 769 11.65 -20.83 12.10
N SER A 770 11.31 -19.54 11.99
CA SER A 770 10.10 -19.10 11.27
C SER A 770 10.08 -19.63 9.85
N THR A 771 11.19 -19.52 9.12
CA THR A 771 11.31 -20.06 7.74
C THR A 771 11.20 -21.60 7.73
N GLU A 772 11.89 -22.28 8.65
CA GLU A 772 11.84 -23.74 8.76
C GLU A 772 10.41 -24.24 9.00
N TYR A 773 9.64 -23.56 9.88
CA TYR A 773 8.26 -23.95 10.17
C TYR A 773 7.30 -23.57 9.05
N ALA A 774 7.53 -22.48 8.33
CA ALA A 774 6.73 -22.16 7.15
C ALA A 774 6.84 -23.26 6.08
N ILE A 775 8.06 -23.75 5.84
CA ILE A 775 8.33 -24.88 4.92
C ILE A 775 7.70 -26.19 5.46
N LEU A 776 7.82 -26.45 6.76
CA LEU A 776 7.20 -27.62 7.39
C LEU A 776 5.68 -27.61 7.25
N ASN A 777 5.04 -26.49 7.55
CA ASN A 777 3.59 -26.34 7.47
C ASN A 777 3.08 -26.57 6.04
N ALA A 778 3.76 -26.02 5.03
CA ALA A 778 3.41 -26.22 3.62
C ALA A 778 3.51 -27.69 3.21
N ASN A 779 4.61 -28.39 3.60
CA ASN A 779 4.80 -29.81 3.29
C ASN A 779 3.83 -30.72 4.07
N TYR A 780 3.47 -30.35 5.29
CA TYR A 780 2.46 -31.08 6.06
C TYR A 780 1.07 -30.94 5.42
N ILE A 781 0.64 -29.74 5.03
CA ILE A 781 -0.61 -29.54 4.28
C ILE A 781 -0.56 -30.39 2.99
N LYS A 782 0.53 -30.30 2.22
CA LYS A 782 0.72 -31.11 1.02
C LYS A 782 0.45 -32.57 1.29
N HIS A 783 1.12 -33.16 2.29
CA HIS A 783 0.97 -34.56 2.67
C HIS A 783 -0.47 -34.95 3.05
N ARG A 784 -1.16 -34.05 3.79
CA ARG A 784 -2.55 -34.27 4.23
C ARG A 784 -3.52 -34.31 3.05
N ILE A 785 -3.31 -33.49 2.01
CA ILE A 785 -4.26 -33.33 0.92
C ILE A 785 -3.87 -34.00 -0.40
N GLU A 786 -2.63 -34.43 -0.60
CA GLU A 786 -2.12 -34.98 -1.87
C GLU A 786 -2.83 -36.25 -2.37
N LYS A 787 -3.51 -36.98 -1.51
CA LYS A 787 -4.38 -38.12 -1.89
C LYS A 787 -5.73 -37.69 -2.49
N HIS A 788 -6.08 -36.41 -2.33
CA HIS A 788 -7.37 -35.82 -2.69
C HIS A 788 -7.25 -34.79 -3.81
N TYR A 789 -6.10 -34.13 -3.90
CA TYR A 789 -5.80 -33.09 -4.88
C TYR A 789 -4.43 -33.31 -5.49
N ASP A 790 -4.32 -33.21 -6.81
CA ASP A 790 -3.04 -33.26 -7.50
C ASP A 790 -2.21 -32.03 -7.15
N ILE A 791 -0.96 -32.25 -6.72
CA ILE A 791 0.01 -31.16 -6.49
C ILE A 791 0.71 -30.87 -7.82
N LEU A 792 0.52 -29.66 -8.34
CA LEU A 792 0.92 -29.35 -9.72
C LEU A 792 2.44 -29.26 -9.90
N TYR A 793 3.15 -28.66 -8.93
CA TYR A 793 4.60 -28.52 -8.99
C TYR A 793 5.25 -28.94 -7.67
N GLN A 794 6.44 -29.53 -7.78
CA GLN A 794 7.23 -30.02 -6.65
C GLN A 794 8.71 -29.91 -6.98
N GLY A 795 9.56 -29.73 -5.97
CA GLY A 795 11.02 -29.81 -6.12
C GLY A 795 11.49 -31.22 -6.47
N GLU A 796 12.76 -31.36 -6.76
CA GLU A 796 13.38 -32.63 -7.22
C GLU A 796 13.16 -33.82 -6.26
N ASN A 797 13.06 -33.53 -4.95
CA ASN A 797 12.80 -34.54 -3.92
C ASN A 797 11.30 -34.65 -3.53
N GLY A 798 10.40 -34.10 -4.36
CA GLY A 798 8.96 -34.12 -4.10
C GLY A 798 8.52 -33.18 -2.98
N ARG A 799 9.33 -32.20 -2.58
CA ARG A 799 8.99 -31.23 -1.54
C ARG A 799 8.46 -29.91 -2.15
N ALA A 800 7.59 -29.23 -1.40
CA ALA A 800 7.19 -27.87 -1.66
C ALA A 800 8.09 -26.90 -0.87
N ALA A 801 8.20 -25.66 -1.33
CA ALA A 801 8.81 -24.58 -0.56
C ALA A 801 7.87 -24.19 0.61
N HIS A 802 7.58 -22.91 0.80
CA HIS A 802 6.63 -22.42 1.81
C HIS A 802 5.19 -22.35 1.31
N GLU A 803 4.96 -22.62 0.03
CA GLU A 803 3.67 -22.61 -0.65
C GLU A 803 3.57 -23.76 -1.64
N LEU A 804 2.33 -24.11 -2.03
CA LEU A 804 2.06 -25.20 -2.96
C LEU A 804 0.85 -24.88 -3.84
N ILE A 805 0.80 -25.49 -5.03
CA ILE A 805 -0.30 -25.33 -5.98
C ILE A 805 -1.04 -26.65 -6.15
N ILE A 806 -2.36 -26.63 -5.90
CA ILE A 806 -3.24 -27.76 -6.18
C ILE A 806 -3.98 -27.55 -7.49
N ASP A 807 -4.13 -28.65 -8.27
CA ASP A 807 -4.83 -28.63 -9.55
C ASP A 807 -6.33 -28.94 -9.36
N CYS A 808 -7.20 -27.99 -9.66
CA CYS A 808 -8.64 -28.17 -9.61
C CYS A 808 -9.28 -28.36 -11.00
N ARG A 809 -8.48 -28.32 -12.07
CA ARG A 809 -8.98 -28.49 -13.46
C ARG A 809 -9.68 -29.82 -13.74
N PRO A 810 -9.26 -30.96 -13.16
CA PRO A 810 -9.95 -32.23 -13.35
C PRO A 810 -11.42 -32.22 -12.90
N PHE A 811 -11.77 -31.38 -11.90
CA PHE A 811 -13.13 -31.34 -11.33
C PHE A 811 -14.18 -30.72 -12.28
N LYS A 812 -13.76 -30.17 -13.40
CA LYS A 812 -14.66 -29.77 -14.49
C LYS A 812 -15.48 -30.94 -15.06
N GLN A 813 -14.98 -32.15 -14.95
CA GLN A 813 -15.75 -33.36 -15.30
C GLN A 813 -16.96 -33.58 -14.41
N ASN A 814 -16.90 -33.14 -13.15
CA ASN A 814 -17.99 -33.13 -12.19
C ASN A 814 -18.86 -31.85 -12.27
N GLY A 815 -18.55 -30.97 -13.22
CA GLY A 815 -19.23 -29.70 -13.38
C GLY A 815 -18.83 -28.63 -12.34
N ILE A 816 -17.71 -28.82 -11.62
CA ILE A 816 -17.22 -27.92 -10.56
C ILE A 816 -16.00 -27.16 -11.06
N GLU A 817 -15.99 -25.86 -10.81
CA GLU A 817 -14.86 -24.97 -11.06
C GLU A 817 -14.15 -24.61 -9.77
N VAL A 818 -12.89 -24.18 -9.88
CA VAL A 818 -12.08 -23.76 -8.73
C VAL A 818 -12.76 -22.68 -7.89
N MET A 819 -13.54 -21.79 -8.50
CA MET A 819 -14.30 -20.77 -7.80
C MET A 819 -15.41 -21.37 -6.92
N ASP A 820 -16.01 -22.49 -7.30
CA ASP A 820 -17.05 -23.17 -6.49
C ASP A 820 -16.43 -23.70 -5.20
N ILE A 821 -15.22 -24.27 -5.28
CA ILE A 821 -14.45 -24.71 -4.12
C ILE A 821 -14.11 -23.51 -3.21
N ALA A 822 -13.63 -22.40 -3.82
CA ALA A 822 -13.31 -21.19 -3.08
C ALA A 822 -14.54 -20.61 -2.33
N LYS A 823 -15.69 -20.60 -2.97
CA LYS A 823 -16.94 -20.14 -2.34
C LYS A 823 -17.41 -21.11 -1.25
N ARG A 824 -17.21 -22.41 -1.44
CA ARG A 824 -17.56 -23.42 -0.43
C ARG A 824 -16.67 -23.32 0.81
N LEU A 825 -15.40 -22.98 0.69
CA LEU A 825 -14.50 -22.71 1.83
C LEU A 825 -15.03 -21.62 2.76
N ILE A 826 -15.76 -20.64 2.25
CA ILE A 826 -16.40 -19.59 3.07
C ILE A 826 -17.40 -20.21 4.04
N ASP A 827 -18.16 -21.23 3.62
CA ASP A 827 -19.10 -21.96 4.50
C ASP A 827 -18.38 -22.70 5.62
N TYR A 828 -17.13 -23.14 5.40
CA TYR A 828 -16.25 -23.74 6.41
C TYR A 828 -15.56 -22.71 7.30
N GLY A 829 -15.76 -21.40 7.04
CA GLY A 829 -15.18 -20.29 7.82
C GLY A 829 -13.77 -19.91 7.41
N PHE A 830 -13.34 -20.23 6.19
CA PHE A 830 -12.04 -19.88 5.66
C PHE A 830 -12.10 -18.85 4.54
N HIS A 831 -11.12 -17.96 4.54
CA HIS A 831 -10.75 -17.23 3.34
C HIS A 831 -10.10 -18.21 2.38
N ALA A 832 -10.62 -18.34 1.16
CA ALA A 832 -10.02 -19.26 0.21
C ALA A 832 -8.59 -18.85 -0.17
N PRO A 833 -7.70 -19.82 -0.50
CA PRO A 833 -6.39 -19.55 -1.08
C PRO A 833 -6.48 -18.74 -2.39
N THR A 834 -5.35 -18.32 -2.92
CA THR A 834 -5.31 -17.61 -4.21
C THR A 834 -5.79 -18.53 -5.34
N VAL A 835 -6.75 -18.03 -6.11
CA VAL A 835 -7.42 -18.79 -7.16
C VAL A 835 -6.90 -18.40 -8.53
N SER A 836 -6.67 -19.39 -9.39
CA SER A 836 -6.29 -19.23 -10.80
C SER A 836 -5.02 -18.40 -11.03
N PHE A 837 -4.09 -18.46 -10.11
CA PHE A 837 -2.77 -17.81 -10.19
C PHE A 837 -1.69 -18.76 -9.62
N PRO A 838 -0.51 -18.83 -10.23
CA PRO A 838 -0.12 -18.36 -11.56
C PRO A 838 -0.74 -19.15 -12.71
N VAL A 839 -1.37 -20.29 -12.41
CA VAL A 839 -1.97 -21.20 -13.39
C VAL A 839 -3.50 -21.14 -13.31
N PRO A 840 -4.22 -20.91 -14.43
CA PRO A 840 -5.67 -20.92 -14.43
C PRO A 840 -6.28 -22.24 -13.93
N GLY A 841 -7.31 -22.16 -13.11
CA GLY A 841 -8.01 -23.35 -12.58
C GLY A 841 -7.31 -24.09 -11.45
N THR A 842 -6.36 -23.42 -10.77
CA THR A 842 -5.64 -23.94 -9.62
C THR A 842 -5.90 -23.13 -8.37
N MET A 843 -5.49 -23.64 -7.21
CA MET A 843 -5.39 -22.90 -5.95
C MET A 843 -3.96 -22.92 -5.44
N MET A 844 -3.47 -21.77 -4.98
CA MET A 844 -2.16 -21.63 -4.36
C MET A 844 -2.32 -21.42 -2.87
N ILE A 845 -1.73 -22.29 -2.07
CA ILE A 845 -1.85 -22.37 -0.61
C ILE A 845 -0.51 -22.00 0.00
N GLU A 846 -0.49 -21.00 0.86
CA GLU A 846 0.67 -20.57 1.65
C GLU A 846 0.26 -20.48 3.13
N PRO A 847 0.58 -21.48 3.97
CA PRO A 847 0.50 -21.35 5.42
C PRO A 847 1.71 -20.54 5.93
N THR A 848 1.56 -19.93 7.10
CA THR A 848 2.67 -19.25 7.76
C THR A 848 3.14 -20.02 8.99
N GLU A 849 4.30 -19.66 9.50
CA GLU A 849 4.85 -20.21 10.74
C GLU A 849 4.02 -19.86 11.98
N SER A 850 3.20 -18.82 11.90
CA SER A 850 2.38 -18.37 13.04
C SER A 850 1.14 -19.25 13.28
N GLU A 851 0.79 -20.11 12.35
CA GLU A 851 -0.38 -20.98 12.47
C GLU A 851 -0.10 -22.20 13.37
N ASN A 852 -1.09 -22.57 14.16
CA ASN A 852 -1.00 -23.77 15.00
C ASN A 852 -1.48 -25.01 14.25
N LEU A 853 -1.11 -26.20 14.75
CA LEU A 853 -1.45 -27.48 14.11
C LEU A 853 -2.96 -27.70 14.00
N ASP A 854 -3.73 -27.34 15.03
CA ASP A 854 -5.19 -27.56 15.05
C ASP A 854 -5.87 -26.73 13.94
N GLU A 855 -5.37 -25.53 13.64
CA GLU A 855 -5.89 -24.70 12.56
C GLU A 855 -5.50 -25.23 11.18
N ILE A 856 -4.25 -25.72 11.04
CA ILE A 856 -3.78 -26.36 9.82
C ILE A 856 -4.59 -27.64 9.54
N ASP A 857 -4.84 -28.46 10.56
CA ASP A 857 -5.66 -29.67 10.45
C ASP A 857 -7.11 -29.32 10.09
N ARG A 858 -7.68 -28.32 10.74
CA ARG A 858 -9.02 -27.80 10.42
C ARG A 858 -9.16 -27.38 8.96
N PHE A 859 -8.14 -26.71 8.41
CA PHE A 859 -8.10 -26.34 7.00
C PHE A 859 -7.98 -27.58 6.09
N CYS A 860 -7.10 -28.53 6.42
CA CYS A 860 -6.97 -29.76 5.67
C CYS A 860 -8.27 -30.59 5.66
N ASP A 861 -8.92 -30.69 6.80
CA ASP A 861 -10.20 -31.41 6.93
C ASP A 861 -11.31 -30.74 6.11
N ALA A 862 -11.34 -29.40 6.07
CA ALA A 862 -12.27 -28.65 5.20
C ALA A 862 -11.99 -28.97 3.73
N MET A 863 -10.74 -28.93 3.30
CA MET A 863 -10.35 -29.26 1.93
C MET A 863 -10.72 -30.69 1.55
N ILE A 864 -10.45 -31.66 2.40
CA ILE A 864 -10.80 -33.09 2.19
C ILE A 864 -12.31 -33.26 2.12
N SER A 865 -13.06 -32.63 3.02
CA SER A 865 -14.53 -32.66 3.02
C SER A 865 -15.10 -32.10 1.73
N ILE A 866 -14.63 -30.95 1.28
CA ILE A 866 -15.02 -30.34 0.00
C ILE A 866 -14.69 -31.27 -1.17
N ARG A 867 -13.56 -31.96 -1.14
CA ARG A 867 -13.20 -32.91 -2.19
C ARG A 867 -14.20 -34.07 -2.29
N LEU A 868 -14.67 -34.57 -1.14
CA LEU A 868 -15.72 -35.59 -1.09
C LEU A 868 -17.07 -35.05 -1.61
N GLU A 869 -17.38 -33.79 -1.33
CA GLU A 869 -18.57 -33.13 -1.90
C GLU A 869 -18.46 -33.04 -3.45
N VAL A 870 -17.27 -32.77 -4.01
CA VAL A 870 -17.01 -32.73 -5.45
C VAL A 870 -17.30 -34.08 -6.09
N ASP A 871 -16.90 -35.18 -5.44
CA ASP A 871 -17.13 -36.55 -5.98
C ASP A 871 -18.60 -36.90 -6.11
N ASN A 872 -19.46 -36.28 -5.29
CA ASN A 872 -20.91 -36.44 -5.35
C ASN A 872 -21.60 -35.49 -6.35
N CYS A 873 -20.87 -34.63 -7.03
CA CYS A 873 -21.41 -33.72 -8.05
C CYS A 873 -21.40 -34.34 -9.44
N SER A 874 -22.36 -33.95 -10.26
CA SER A 874 -22.39 -34.28 -11.69
C SER A 874 -22.48 -33.03 -12.54
N LYS A 875 -21.95 -33.10 -13.77
CA LYS A 875 -21.93 -31.98 -14.72
C LYS A 875 -23.33 -31.47 -15.06
N GLU A 876 -24.33 -32.38 -15.08
CA GLU A 876 -25.69 -32.11 -15.44
C GLU A 876 -26.47 -31.39 -14.34
N ASN A 877 -26.06 -31.53 -13.08
CA ASN A 877 -26.77 -30.95 -11.94
C ASN A 877 -25.96 -29.83 -11.29
N LYS A 878 -26.31 -28.59 -11.62
CA LYS A 878 -25.73 -27.38 -11.00
C LYS A 878 -26.41 -26.99 -9.66
N ASN A 879 -27.49 -27.63 -9.28
CA ASN A 879 -28.12 -27.41 -7.98
C ASN A 879 -27.50 -28.31 -6.92
N ASN A 880 -26.31 -27.97 -6.45
CA ASN A 880 -25.53 -28.72 -5.45
C ASN A 880 -24.86 -27.77 -4.44
N LEU A 881 -24.28 -28.33 -3.37
CA LEU A 881 -23.65 -27.60 -2.28
C LEU A 881 -22.59 -26.59 -2.76
N LEU A 882 -21.72 -27.00 -3.69
CA LEU A 882 -20.63 -26.17 -4.15
C LEU A 882 -21.10 -25.03 -5.07
N CYS A 883 -21.98 -25.35 -6.03
CA CYS A 883 -22.50 -24.33 -6.95
C CYS A 883 -23.40 -23.31 -6.28
N ASN A 884 -24.01 -23.65 -5.15
CA ASN A 884 -24.85 -22.75 -4.37
C ASN A 884 -24.11 -21.99 -3.25
N ALA A 885 -22.88 -22.40 -2.93
CA ALA A 885 -22.07 -21.73 -1.90
C ALA A 885 -21.65 -20.30 -2.31
N PRO A 886 -21.41 -19.40 -1.33
CA PRO A 886 -21.59 -19.60 0.10
C PRO A 886 -23.07 -19.44 0.52
N HIS A 887 -23.44 -20.04 1.64
CA HIS A 887 -24.81 -20.03 2.16
C HIS A 887 -25.01 -18.92 3.17
N THR A 888 -25.90 -17.97 2.85
CA THR A 888 -26.20 -16.83 3.74
C THR A 888 -27.25 -17.18 4.79
N ILE A 889 -27.27 -16.43 5.89
CA ILE A 889 -28.30 -16.59 6.92
C ILE A 889 -29.71 -16.38 6.35
N LYS A 890 -29.86 -15.48 5.35
CA LYS A 890 -31.14 -15.21 4.68
C LYS A 890 -31.66 -16.45 3.96
N MET A 891 -30.78 -17.19 3.27
CA MET A 891 -31.16 -18.48 2.64
C MET A 891 -31.64 -19.48 3.70
N ILE A 892 -30.86 -19.65 4.75
CA ILE A 892 -31.13 -20.67 5.79
C ILE A 892 -32.42 -20.40 6.58
N SER A 893 -32.72 -19.11 6.80
CA SER A 893 -33.94 -18.68 7.52
C SER A 893 -35.19 -18.62 6.63
N SER A 894 -35.06 -18.84 5.32
CA SER A 894 -36.20 -18.86 4.39
C SER A 894 -37.17 -20.03 4.75
N GLU A 895 -38.48 -19.81 4.65
CA GLU A 895 -39.47 -20.85 4.80
C GLU A 895 -39.32 -21.94 3.74
N LYS A 896 -39.01 -21.56 2.50
CA LYS A 896 -38.76 -22.47 1.37
C LYS A 896 -37.31 -22.93 1.33
N TRP A 897 -37.12 -24.23 1.07
CA TRP A 897 -35.83 -24.83 0.84
C TRP A 897 -35.90 -25.77 -0.34
N ASP A 898 -35.61 -25.23 -1.50
CA ASP A 898 -35.73 -25.94 -2.78
C ASP A 898 -34.40 -26.56 -3.24
N TYR A 899 -33.52 -26.89 -2.30
CA TYR A 899 -32.21 -27.47 -2.56
C TYR A 899 -32.21 -28.98 -2.26
N PRO A 900 -31.44 -29.80 -3.03
CA PRO A 900 -31.40 -31.26 -2.88
C PRO A 900 -30.57 -31.74 -1.67
N TYR A 901 -30.14 -30.85 -0.81
CA TYR A 901 -29.40 -31.09 0.42
C TYR A 901 -30.02 -30.36 1.61
N THR A 902 -29.70 -30.77 2.82
CA THR A 902 -30.26 -30.18 4.03
C THR A 902 -29.63 -28.82 4.36
N ARG A 903 -30.35 -28.03 5.16
CA ARG A 903 -29.78 -26.78 5.72
C ARG A 903 -28.53 -27.06 6.55
N ASN A 904 -28.51 -28.17 7.30
CA ASN A 904 -27.37 -28.56 8.11
C ASN A 904 -26.12 -28.85 7.25
N GLU A 905 -26.25 -29.63 6.18
CA GLU A 905 -25.14 -29.89 5.24
C GLU A 905 -24.64 -28.60 4.60
N ALA A 906 -25.53 -27.64 4.34
CA ALA A 906 -25.18 -26.36 3.76
C ALA A 906 -24.24 -25.54 4.68
N VAL A 907 -24.53 -25.46 5.97
CA VAL A 907 -23.88 -24.49 6.87
C VAL A 907 -23.05 -25.10 7.99
N PHE A 908 -23.22 -26.38 8.31
CA PHE A 908 -22.46 -27.10 9.34
C PHE A 908 -21.86 -28.41 8.80
N PRO A 909 -21.05 -28.33 7.72
CA PRO A 909 -20.51 -29.51 7.05
C PRO A 909 -19.59 -30.35 7.95
N LEU A 910 -18.92 -29.73 8.92
CA LEU A 910 -18.07 -30.39 9.91
C LEU A 910 -18.36 -29.85 11.32
N PRO A 911 -18.10 -30.63 12.37
CA PRO A 911 -18.45 -30.24 13.76
C PRO A 911 -17.85 -28.88 14.18
N PHE A 912 -16.60 -28.60 13.86
CA PHE A 912 -15.94 -27.35 14.25
C PHE A 912 -16.59 -26.09 13.67
N VAL A 913 -17.31 -26.23 12.54
CA VAL A 913 -17.98 -25.08 11.91
C VAL A 913 -19.13 -24.56 12.78
N SER A 914 -19.83 -25.45 13.52
CA SER A 914 -20.93 -25.03 14.38
C SER A 914 -20.50 -24.20 15.58
N GLU A 915 -19.24 -24.34 16.02
CA GLU A 915 -18.71 -23.63 17.20
C GLU A 915 -18.42 -22.16 16.91
N ASN A 916 -17.97 -21.85 15.68
CA ASN A 916 -17.58 -20.49 15.27
C ASN A 916 -17.97 -20.19 13.81
N LYS A 917 -19.26 -20.27 13.52
CA LYS A 917 -19.78 -20.07 12.17
C LYS A 917 -19.66 -18.62 11.71
N PHE A 918 -18.93 -18.40 10.61
CA PHE A 918 -18.99 -17.16 9.85
C PHE A 918 -20.22 -17.15 8.93
N TRP A 919 -20.97 -16.06 8.94
CA TRP A 919 -22.14 -15.87 8.10
C TRP A 919 -21.88 -14.84 7.02
N PRO A 920 -21.68 -15.25 5.75
CA PRO A 920 -21.54 -14.28 4.65
C PRO A 920 -22.84 -13.49 4.49
N SER A 921 -22.70 -12.18 4.28
CA SER A 921 -23.85 -11.28 4.11
C SER A 921 -24.45 -11.31 2.69
N VAL A 922 -23.65 -11.72 1.71
CA VAL A 922 -24.01 -11.85 0.29
C VAL A 922 -23.41 -13.12 -0.29
N ARG A 923 -23.90 -13.57 -1.46
CA ARG A 923 -23.35 -14.75 -2.12
C ARG A 923 -23.23 -14.55 -3.63
N ARG A 924 -22.14 -15.05 -4.22
CA ARG A 924 -21.91 -15.04 -5.66
C ARG A 924 -22.21 -13.68 -6.30
N VAL A 925 -21.41 -12.71 -5.97
CA VAL A 925 -21.57 -11.35 -6.49
C VAL A 925 -21.40 -11.32 -8.01
N ASP A 926 -22.33 -10.66 -8.72
CA ASP A 926 -22.30 -10.53 -10.19
C ASP A 926 -21.30 -9.44 -10.62
N ASP A 927 -20.09 -9.87 -10.94
CA ASP A 927 -19.03 -8.99 -11.41
C ASP A 927 -19.37 -8.31 -12.74
N ALA A 928 -20.01 -9.04 -13.65
CA ALA A 928 -20.32 -8.52 -14.99
C ALA A 928 -21.42 -7.45 -14.94
N PHE A 929 -22.42 -7.63 -14.08
CA PHE A 929 -23.45 -6.62 -13.84
C PHE A 929 -22.82 -5.33 -13.27
N GLY A 930 -21.99 -5.45 -12.23
CA GLY A 930 -21.33 -4.31 -11.60
C GLY A 930 -20.41 -3.54 -12.53
N ASP A 931 -19.67 -4.21 -13.43
CA ASP A 931 -18.79 -3.52 -14.39
C ASP A 931 -19.56 -2.81 -15.50
N ARG A 932 -20.76 -3.33 -15.87
CA ARG A 932 -21.63 -2.68 -16.86
C ARG A 932 -22.39 -1.49 -16.27
N ASN A 933 -22.72 -1.55 -14.96
CA ASN A 933 -23.48 -0.55 -14.23
C ASN A 933 -22.62 0.05 -13.12
N LEU A 934 -21.54 0.71 -13.49
CA LEU A 934 -20.52 1.16 -12.56
C LEU A 934 -21.04 2.27 -11.63
N ILE A 935 -21.18 1.96 -10.34
CA ILE A 935 -21.51 2.89 -9.28
C ILE A 935 -20.41 2.77 -8.22
N CYS A 936 -19.63 3.84 -8.02
CA CYS A 936 -18.43 3.86 -7.16
C CYS A 936 -18.52 4.86 -6.01
N THR A 937 -19.71 5.41 -5.76
CA THR A 937 -20.02 6.30 -4.64
C THR A 937 -21.30 5.84 -3.96
N CYS A 938 -21.49 6.27 -2.70
CA CYS A 938 -22.76 6.06 -2.01
C CYS A 938 -23.86 6.86 -2.71
N SER A 939 -24.91 6.19 -3.13
CA SER A 939 -26.06 6.85 -3.75
C SER A 939 -26.84 7.68 -2.72
N PRO A 940 -27.46 8.79 -3.12
CA PRO A 940 -28.43 9.50 -2.28
C PRO A 940 -29.56 8.55 -1.85
N ILE A 941 -30.10 8.77 -0.65
CA ILE A 941 -31.17 7.90 -0.10
C ILE A 941 -32.40 7.83 -1.00
N GLU A 942 -32.70 8.91 -1.70
CA GLU A 942 -33.80 9.00 -2.63
C GLU A 942 -33.72 7.98 -3.76
N SER A 943 -32.52 7.62 -4.21
CA SER A 943 -32.32 6.64 -5.28
C SER A 943 -32.61 5.18 -4.86
N TYR A 944 -32.75 4.92 -3.57
CA TYR A 944 -33.15 3.58 -3.03
C TYR A 944 -34.65 3.45 -2.78
N ILE A 945 -35.39 4.58 -2.90
CA ILE A 945 -36.85 4.61 -2.67
C ILE A 945 -37.61 4.33 -3.95
N GLU A 946 -36.99 4.54 -5.10
CA GLU A 946 -37.63 4.38 -6.44
C GLU A 946 -37.33 3.01 -7.10
N SER A 947 -36.63 2.12 -6.45
CA SER A 947 -36.35 0.76 -6.90
C SER A 947 -37.06 -0.25 -5.99
#